data_05c2a5c8399c7a012ae7bc056dac4ead
#
_entry.id   05c2a5c8399c7a012ae7bc056dac4ead
#
_cell.length_a   1.000
_cell.length_b   1.000
_cell.length_c   1.000
_cell.angle_alpha   90.00
_cell.angle_beta   90.00
_cell.angle_gamma   90.00
#
_symmetry.space_group_name_H-M   'P 1'
#
loop_
_entity.id
_entity.type
_entity.pdbx_description
1 polymer ?
#
loop_
_entity_poly.entity_id
_entity_poly.type
_entity_poly.pdbx_seq_one_letter_code
_entity_poly.pdbx_strand_id
1 'polypeptide(L)'
;MVAQTRFQFSRLTPAIEATGGATKPVVLIDINDSVALNSGTLVAGTSTTGATDRRETRFQFQEILAYVRGPHSLKFGADFQHIKSTFIDLSDATGTWNFDSAGDFLANVPSRFRQSFLTTSTQSNNYFGIYAQDEWRLKANLMLSYGLRYENETIIHDLNNFGPRAAFAWDPFKSGKTVVRGGAGIFYNRALLRTIDDFTAGAQQLFFDTNLLTDPLTGKVMTEAQRRAFIAANLKFPATLTADSTLVKQFAIGNSGTSAGGGLLRQLDPSLRIPESYQVNFGFERQLRKSFVFEANYTWNRSLHLWREFNINAPRLPNGFKNFTDYLASRDFANFLSAPGGVRPLLNTSTAGDLVRFVLNPPDPANPNSVIRSTEFGVPVSLINLNAFTSTTSVNTALAALNFLRPDPTKGEVEELIPVGNSFYHGLTLEVRNRFRQNKDGFAFSFRAVYTLAFLKDDGVVNTSDALIPGDFRRELARSLQDRRHRFAFSGTLDTGKSLGHIRISPLLRFASGAPFNISIGGADRNLDDIANDRPIFNGDLNLLRSRQPGDPLDGSILNQFSLPAIGQTGNLPRNAGLGPAQFFFDLSVTREFKLNERVRLRPVVEFDNILNATVFSFGSEFIDFNSFGPTSSPATRQAFIDSFLVPTRTMRPRQIRLGVRLDF
;
A
#
# COMPACT_ATOMS: atom_id res chain seq x y z
N MET A 1 41.36 -4.14 24.93
CA MET A 1 40.22 -4.99 24.57
C MET A 1 39.04 -4.58 25.44
N VAL A 2 37.87 -4.37 24.86
CA VAL A 2 36.62 -4.02 25.55
C VAL A 2 35.54 -5.01 25.08
N ALA A 3 34.85 -5.62 26.06
CA ALA A 3 33.71 -6.47 25.80
C ALA A 3 32.44 -5.74 26.24
N GLN A 4 31.40 -5.82 25.46
CA GLN A 4 30.09 -5.27 25.78
C GLN A 4 29.02 -6.32 25.57
N THR A 5 28.42 -6.78 26.66
CA THR A 5 27.33 -7.72 26.69
C THR A 5 26.02 -6.97 26.91
N ARG A 6 25.00 -7.26 26.12
CA ARG A 6 23.64 -6.71 26.26
C ARG A 6 22.64 -7.85 26.28
N PHE A 7 21.73 -7.77 27.20
CA PHE A 7 20.56 -8.63 27.25
C PHE A 7 19.30 -7.75 27.25
N GLN A 8 18.32 -8.12 26.43
CA GLN A 8 17.05 -7.44 26.37
C GLN A 8 15.92 -8.47 26.44
N PHE A 9 14.96 -8.17 27.29
CA PHE A 9 13.65 -8.80 27.28
C PHE A 9 12.59 -7.73 27.00
N SER A 10 11.70 -7.99 26.09
CA SER A 10 10.55 -7.11 25.85
C SER A 10 9.28 -7.90 25.59
N ARG A 11 8.18 -7.38 26.08
CA ARG A 11 6.84 -7.86 25.80
C ARG A 11 6.00 -6.71 25.25
N LEU A 12 5.44 -6.90 24.08
CA LEU A 12 4.59 -5.93 23.40
C LEU A 12 3.20 -6.53 23.27
N THR A 13 2.18 -5.73 23.55
CA THR A 13 0.78 -6.12 23.42
C THR A 13 0.01 -5.02 22.68
N PRO A 14 0.38 -4.71 21.43
CA PRO A 14 -0.37 -3.75 20.65
C PRO A 14 -1.74 -4.35 20.31
N ALA A 15 -2.79 -3.59 20.59
CA ALA A 15 -4.14 -3.92 20.21
C ALA A 15 -4.73 -2.75 19.41
N ILE A 16 -5.47 -3.06 18.37
CA ILE A 16 -6.36 -2.13 17.68
C ILE A 16 -7.76 -2.49 18.13
N GLU A 17 -8.27 -1.73 19.07
CA GLU A 17 -9.57 -1.97 19.65
C GLU A 17 -10.64 -1.12 18.95
N ALA A 18 -11.84 -1.66 18.86
CA ALA A 18 -13.00 -0.87 18.47
C ALA A 18 -13.34 0.13 19.58
N THR A 19 -13.56 1.39 19.23
CA THR A 19 -13.91 2.45 20.20
C THR A 19 -15.19 2.09 20.96
N GLY A 20 -15.13 1.99 22.28
CA GLY A 20 -16.28 1.68 23.13
C GLY A 20 -16.52 0.20 23.41
N GLY A 21 -15.60 -0.70 23.00
CA GLY A 21 -15.69 -2.14 23.23
C GLY A 21 -16.76 -2.83 22.37
N ALA A 22 -16.34 -3.63 21.41
CA ALA A 22 -17.26 -4.28 20.46
C ALA A 22 -17.86 -5.54 21.08
N THR A 23 -19.01 -5.40 21.69
CA THR A 23 -19.79 -6.53 22.23
C THR A 23 -21.10 -6.80 21.46
N LYS A 24 -21.44 -5.92 20.52
CA LYS A 24 -22.68 -5.98 19.75
C LYS A 24 -22.37 -5.90 18.26
N PRO A 25 -23.22 -6.45 17.38
CA PRO A 25 -23.04 -6.35 15.94
C PRO A 25 -23.12 -4.91 15.47
N VAL A 26 -22.46 -4.64 14.36
CA VAL A 26 -22.56 -3.39 13.62
C VAL A 26 -23.85 -3.42 12.81
N VAL A 27 -24.52 -2.28 12.72
CA VAL A 27 -25.72 -2.10 11.90
C VAL A 27 -25.43 -1.00 10.90
N LEU A 28 -25.56 -1.31 9.61
CA LEU A 28 -25.43 -0.39 8.50
C LEU A 28 -26.82 -0.18 7.89
N ILE A 29 -27.27 1.08 7.80
CA ILE A 29 -28.56 1.43 7.24
C ILE A 29 -28.30 2.40 6.09
N ASP A 30 -28.61 2.00 4.87
CA ASP A 30 -28.47 2.86 3.71
C ASP A 30 -29.61 3.89 3.69
N ILE A 31 -29.21 5.15 3.59
CA ILE A 31 -30.13 6.28 3.45
C ILE A 31 -29.97 6.83 2.04
N ASN A 32 -30.96 6.57 1.22
CA ASN A 32 -31.10 7.20 -0.09
C ASN A 32 -32.13 8.32 0.03
N ASP A 33 -31.65 9.56 0.19
CA ASP A 33 -32.51 10.72 0.09
C ASP A 33 -32.58 11.18 -1.37
N SER A 34 -33.63 10.79 -2.05
CA SER A 34 -33.88 11.17 -3.45
C SER A 34 -34.16 12.67 -3.64
N VAL A 35 -34.46 13.39 -2.56
CA VAL A 35 -34.75 14.83 -2.60
C VAL A 35 -33.46 15.66 -2.39
N ALA A 36 -32.56 15.22 -1.52
CA ALA A 36 -31.34 15.94 -1.21
C ALA A 36 -30.12 15.55 -2.06
N LEU A 37 -30.26 14.57 -2.99
CA LEU A 37 -29.16 13.99 -3.78
C LEU A 37 -28.01 13.44 -2.91
N ASN A 38 -28.26 13.17 -1.65
CA ASN A 38 -27.28 12.61 -0.71
C ASN A 38 -27.61 11.14 -0.48
N SER A 39 -26.69 10.28 -0.87
CA SER A 39 -26.66 8.89 -0.42
C SER A 39 -25.67 8.78 0.74
N GLY A 40 -26.07 8.10 1.79
CA GLY A 40 -25.21 7.89 2.95
C GLY A 40 -25.59 6.61 3.67
N THR A 41 -24.67 6.09 4.47
CA THR A 41 -24.93 4.93 5.33
C THR A 41 -24.87 5.39 6.78
N LEU A 42 -25.96 5.21 7.54
CA LEU A 42 -25.92 5.31 8.98
C LEU A 42 -25.25 4.08 9.56
N VAL A 43 -24.33 4.33 10.48
CA VAL A 43 -23.60 3.27 11.18
C VAL A 43 -24.01 3.30 12.64
N ALA A 44 -24.61 2.22 13.13
CA ALA A 44 -24.89 2.01 14.54
C ALA A 44 -24.01 0.86 15.05
N GLY A 45 -23.59 0.95 16.32
CA GLY A 45 -22.64 0.02 16.91
C GLY A 45 -21.19 0.42 16.61
N THR A 46 -20.27 -0.43 17.02
CA THR A 46 -18.84 -0.18 16.88
C THR A 46 -18.25 -1.15 15.88
N SER A 47 -17.75 -0.60 14.76
CA SER A 47 -17.08 -1.40 13.74
C SER A 47 -15.82 -2.07 14.31
N THR A 48 -15.73 -3.37 14.13
CA THR A 48 -14.53 -4.16 14.43
C THR A 48 -13.61 -4.32 13.21
N THR A 49 -13.93 -3.66 12.10
CA THR A 49 -13.10 -3.72 10.89
C THR A 49 -11.67 -3.29 11.21
N GLY A 50 -10.70 -4.18 10.97
CA GLY A 50 -9.30 -3.96 11.28
C GLY A 50 -8.94 -4.09 12.77
N ALA A 51 -9.86 -4.52 13.65
CA ALA A 51 -9.54 -4.80 15.05
C ALA A 51 -8.61 -6.01 15.14
N THR A 52 -7.55 -5.87 15.93
CA THR A 52 -6.54 -6.92 16.11
C THR A 52 -5.96 -6.90 17.52
N ASP A 53 -5.58 -8.06 18.03
CA ASP A 53 -4.75 -8.20 19.25
C ASP A 53 -3.45 -8.91 18.86
N ARG A 54 -2.33 -8.38 19.33
CA ARG A 54 -1.02 -9.00 19.12
C ARG A 54 -0.26 -9.08 20.43
N ARG A 55 0.35 -10.23 20.66
CA ARG A 55 1.22 -10.47 21.82
C ARG A 55 2.56 -10.94 21.34
N GLU A 56 3.57 -10.08 21.46
CA GLU A 56 4.93 -10.40 21.07
C GLU A 56 5.85 -10.42 22.29
N THR A 57 6.60 -11.50 22.41
CA THR A 57 7.67 -11.63 23.41
C THR A 57 8.99 -11.78 22.68
N ARG A 58 9.98 -10.99 23.07
CA ARG A 58 11.31 -10.96 22.47
C ARG A 58 12.38 -11.11 23.54
N PHE A 59 13.31 -12.01 23.28
CA PHE A 59 14.59 -12.12 23.97
C PHE A 59 15.68 -11.78 22.99
N GLN A 60 16.63 -10.94 23.42
CA GLN A 60 17.80 -10.61 22.62
C GLN A 60 19.04 -10.69 23.48
N PHE A 61 20.08 -11.31 22.94
CA PHE A 61 21.42 -11.34 23.48
C PHE A 61 22.38 -10.80 22.44
N GLN A 62 23.22 -9.83 22.84
CA GLN A 62 24.23 -9.24 21.97
C GLN A 62 25.56 -9.25 22.70
N GLU A 63 26.62 -9.63 21.99
CA GLU A 63 28.00 -9.53 22.42
C GLU A 63 28.82 -8.75 21.40
N ILE A 64 29.59 -7.77 21.85
CA ILE A 64 30.50 -6.98 21.03
C ILE A 64 31.89 -6.98 21.69
N LEU A 65 32.86 -7.44 20.92
CA LEU A 65 34.26 -7.40 21.30
C LEU A 65 34.99 -6.35 20.46
N ALA A 66 35.59 -5.35 21.11
CA ALA A 66 36.39 -4.33 20.44
C ALA A 66 37.86 -4.49 20.86
N TYR A 67 38.76 -4.53 19.88
CA TYR A 67 40.19 -4.68 20.07
C TYR A 67 40.96 -3.68 19.21
N VAL A 68 41.73 -2.82 19.85
CA VAL A 68 42.56 -1.82 19.17
C VAL A 68 44.03 -2.29 19.22
N ARG A 69 44.66 -2.35 18.05
CA ARG A 69 46.07 -2.70 17.90
C ARG A 69 46.71 -1.83 16.83
N GLY A 70 47.56 -0.92 17.26
CA GLY A 70 48.22 0.02 16.35
C GLY A 70 47.18 0.84 15.55
N PRO A 71 47.22 0.84 14.19
CA PRO A 71 46.30 1.57 13.35
C PRO A 71 44.94 0.86 13.15
N HIS A 72 44.75 -0.34 13.70
CA HIS A 72 43.56 -1.17 13.51
C HIS A 72 42.63 -1.10 14.71
N SER A 73 41.33 -0.96 14.44
CA SER A 73 40.23 -1.06 15.41
C SER A 73 39.28 -2.16 14.99
N LEU A 74 39.54 -3.36 15.48
CA LEU A 74 38.77 -4.56 15.16
C LEU A 74 37.53 -4.64 16.04
N LYS A 75 36.40 -4.98 15.45
CA LYS A 75 35.12 -5.26 16.14
C LYS A 75 34.55 -6.58 15.66
N PHE A 76 34.19 -7.43 16.60
CA PHE A 76 33.49 -8.68 16.37
C PHE A 76 32.19 -8.64 17.15
N GLY A 77 31.12 -9.15 16.58
CA GLY A 77 29.87 -9.18 17.31
C GLY A 77 28.99 -10.37 16.93
N ALA A 78 28.18 -10.76 17.90
CA ALA A 78 27.11 -11.74 17.74
C ALA A 78 25.81 -11.15 18.25
N ASP A 79 24.72 -11.42 17.56
CA ASP A 79 23.36 -11.01 17.90
C ASP A 79 22.44 -12.22 17.75
N PHE A 80 21.79 -12.62 18.82
CA PHE A 80 20.77 -13.64 18.82
C PHE A 80 19.47 -13.06 19.31
N GLN A 81 18.37 -13.34 18.58
CA GLN A 81 17.02 -12.96 19.01
C GLN A 81 16.07 -14.13 18.86
N HIS A 82 15.25 -14.33 19.89
CA HIS A 82 14.08 -15.18 19.83
C HIS A 82 12.82 -14.32 19.93
N ILE A 83 11.94 -14.42 18.94
CA ILE A 83 10.68 -13.68 18.91
C ILE A 83 9.55 -14.71 18.82
N LYS A 84 8.61 -14.62 19.74
CA LYS A 84 7.33 -15.33 19.64
C LYS A 84 6.22 -14.30 19.53
N SER A 85 5.46 -14.34 18.44
CA SER A 85 4.34 -13.44 18.17
C SER A 85 3.06 -14.25 18.01
N THR A 86 2.02 -13.88 18.76
CA THR A 86 0.66 -14.39 18.57
C THR A 86 -0.20 -13.24 18.06
N PHE A 87 -0.83 -13.42 16.93
CA PHE A 87 -1.75 -12.48 16.30
C PHE A 87 -3.16 -13.05 16.33
N ILE A 88 -4.12 -12.24 16.71
CA ILE A 88 -5.54 -12.57 16.74
C ILE A 88 -6.26 -11.55 15.89
N ASP A 89 -6.90 -12.02 14.81
CA ASP A 89 -7.78 -11.18 13.99
C ASP A 89 -9.16 -11.13 14.63
N LEU A 90 -9.60 -9.92 14.96
CA LEU A 90 -10.90 -9.62 15.56
C LEU A 90 -11.84 -8.93 14.55
N SER A 91 -11.39 -8.76 13.30
CA SER A 91 -12.15 -8.06 12.27
C SER A 91 -13.51 -8.72 12.05
N ASP A 92 -14.56 -7.91 12.12
CA ASP A 92 -15.97 -8.34 11.94
C ASP A 92 -16.44 -9.48 12.85
N ALA A 93 -15.73 -9.70 13.96
CA ALA A 93 -16.02 -10.81 14.89
C ALA A 93 -17.39 -10.66 15.57
N THR A 94 -17.87 -9.44 15.75
CA THR A 94 -19.21 -9.15 16.30
C THR A 94 -20.33 -9.22 15.26
N GLY A 95 -19.98 -9.39 13.97
CA GLY A 95 -20.92 -9.43 12.85
C GLY A 95 -21.44 -8.05 12.43
N THR A 96 -21.90 -7.98 11.20
CA THR A 96 -22.47 -6.77 10.58
C THR A 96 -23.79 -7.08 9.91
N TRP A 97 -24.81 -6.32 10.26
CA TRP A 97 -26.15 -6.35 9.65
C TRP A 97 -26.32 -5.16 8.72
N ASN A 98 -26.78 -5.39 7.50
CA ASN A 98 -27.11 -4.35 6.53
C ASN A 98 -28.61 -4.26 6.32
N PHE A 99 -29.09 -3.03 6.17
CA PHE A 99 -30.45 -2.69 5.77
C PHE A 99 -30.41 -1.71 4.60
N ASP A 100 -31.13 -1.98 3.52
CA ASP A 100 -31.09 -1.17 2.30
C ASP A 100 -31.88 0.14 2.41
N SER A 101 -32.63 0.30 3.51
CA SER A 101 -33.35 1.54 3.82
C SER A 101 -33.65 1.67 5.32
N ALA A 102 -33.99 2.89 5.75
CA ALA A 102 -34.52 3.13 7.08
C ALA A 102 -35.86 2.40 7.31
N GLY A 103 -36.69 2.26 6.25
CA GLY A 103 -37.91 1.48 6.30
C GLY A 103 -37.67 0.00 6.56
N ASP A 104 -36.68 -0.61 5.90
CA ASP A 104 -36.29 -2.00 6.13
C ASP A 104 -35.79 -2.22 7.56
N PHE A 105 -35.05 -1.25 8.09
CA PHE A 105 -34.58 -1.30 9.49
C PHE A 105 -35.78 -1.28 10.47
N LEU A 106 -36.71 -0.36 10.28
CA LEU A 106 -37.91 -0.26 11.13
C LEU A 106 -38.81 -1.51 11.01
N ALA A 107 -38.86 -2.11 9.83
CA ALA A 107 -39.60 -3.35 9.59
C ALA A 107 -38.84 -4.60 10.03
N ASN A 108 -37.59 -4.47 10.49
CA ASN A 108 -36.69 -5.58 10.84
C ASN A 108 -36.47 -6.57 9.68
N VAL A 109 -36.21 -6.04 8.48
CA VAL A 109 -35.97 -6.81 7.25
C VAL A 109 -34.54 -6.56 6.76
N PRO A 110 -33.53 -7.19 7.35
CA PRO A 110 -32.14 -7.02 6.92
C PRO A 110 -31.90 -7.61 5.52
N SER A 111 -31.05 -6.96 4.74
CA SER A 111 -30.67 -7.38 3.39
C SER A 111 -29.43 -8.27 3.38
N ARG A 112 -28.56 -8.13 4.39
CA ARG A 112 -27.32 -8.89 4.51
C ARG A 112 -26.93 -9.07 5.96
N PHE A 113 -26.31 -10.20 6.25
CA PHE A 113 -25.57 -10.47 7.47
C PHE A 113 -24.21 -11.06 7.10
N ARG A 114 -23.16 -10.56 7.71
CA ARG A 114 -21.81 -11.12 7.61
C ARG A 114 -21.14 -11.16 8.97
N GLN A 115 -20.29 -12.15 9.18
CA GLN A 115 -19.51 -12.30 10.39
C GLN A 115 -18.24 -13.10 10.10
N SER A 116 -17.10 -12.63 10.61
CA SER A 116 -15.85 -13.38 10.62
C SER A 116 -15.66 -14.04 11.98
N PHE A 117 -15.00 -15.19 11.98
CA PHE A 117 -14.70 -15.92 13.23
C PHE A 117 -13.23 -15.75 13.57
N LEU A 118 -12.94 -15.72 14.87
CA LEU A 118 -11.61 -15.49 15.39
C LEU A 118 -10.60 -16.45 14.80
N THR A 119 -9.51 -15.89 14.28
CA THR A 119 -8.38 -16.66 13.81
C THR A 119 -7.13 -16.25 14.57
N THR A 120 -6.37 -17.24 15.02
CA THR A 120 -5.14 -17.02 15.78
C THR A 120 -3.96 -17.58 15.00
N SER A 121 -2.97 -16.75 14.75
CA SER A 121 -1.67 -17.16 14.22
C SER A 121 -0.60 -17.01 15.29
N THR A 122 0.23 -18.02 15.46
CA THR A 122 1.40 -17.96 16.35
C THR A 122 2.65 -18.28 15.56
N GLN A 123 3.54 -17.32 15.47
CA GLN A 123 4.83 -17.43 14.77
C GLN A 123 5.98 -17.38 15.78
N SER A 124 7.00 -18.17 15.51
CA SER A 124 8.26 -18.14 16.26
C SER A 124 9.41 -17.96 15.29
N ASN A 125 10.25 -16.99 15.55
CA ASN A 125 11.41 -16.68 14.72
C ASN A 125 12.66 -16.53 15.56
N ASN A 126 13.71 -17.28 15.20
CA ASN A 126 15.05 -17.08 15.75
C ASN A 126 15.87 -16.35 14.70
N TYR A 127 16.44 -15.24 15.11
CA TYR A 127 17.42 -14.50 14.32
C TYR A 127 18.81 -14.72 14.90
N PHE A 128 19.77 -14.94 14.02
CA PHE A 128 21.17 -15.03 14.35
C PHE A 128 21.98 -14.16 13.41
N GLY A 129 22.85 -13.32 13.96
CA GLY A 129 23.76 -12.47 13.20
C GLY A 129 25.15 -12.49 13.80
N ILE A 130 26.18 -12.65 12.97
CA ILE A 130 27.57 -12.48 13.35
C ILE A 130 28.26 -11.51 12.41
N TYR A 131 29.22 -10.75 12.92
CA TYR A 131 29.98 -9.86 12.06
C TYR A 131 31.44 -9.70 12.56
N ALA A 132 32.31 -9.36 11.61
CA ALA A 132 33.64 -8.90 11.85
C ALA A 132 33.92 -7.65 11.00
N GLN A 133 34.51 -6.64 11.59
CA GLN A 133 34.90 -5.42 10.88
C GLN A 133 36.23 -4.87 11.40
N ASP A 134 36.95 -4.18 10.53
CA ASP A 134 38.13 -3.42 10.87
C ASP A 134 37.99 -1.96 10.42
N GLU A 135 38.35 -1.04 11.26
CA GLU A 135 38.60 0.36 10.95
C GLU A 135 40.11 0.58 10.97
N TRP A 136 40.72 0.62 9.77
CA TRP A 136 42.14 0.73 9.57
C TRP A 136 42.53 2.18 9.24
N ARG A 137 43.28 2.80 10.15
CA ARG A 137 43.90 4.12 9.92
C ARG A 137 45.14 3.95 9.06
N LEU A 138 44.94 3.82 7.74
CA LEU A 138 46.02 3.57 6.78
C LEU A 138 47.08 4.71 6.77
N LYS A 139 46.58 5.95 6.90
CA LYS A 139 47.42 7.17 7.05
C LYS A 139 46.74 8.10 8.05
N ALA A 140 47.43 9.11 8.54
CA ALA A 140 46.86 10.10 9.46
C ALA A 140 45.63 10.81 8.91
N ASN A 141 45.50 10.89 7.57
CA ASN A 141 44.43 11.54 6.86
C ASN A 141 43.57 10.58 6.01
N LEU A 142 43.76 9.26 6.15
CA LEU A 142 43.00 8.24 5.38
C LEU A 142 42.65 7.06 6.29
N MET A 143 41.35 6.85 6.44
CA MET A 143 40.76 5.72 7.15
C MET A 143 40.03 4.84 6.16
N LEU A 144 40.20 3.54 6.25
CA LEU A 144 39.45 2.51 5.56
C LEU A 144 38.63 1.75 6.59
N SER A 145 37.41 1.36 6.23
CA SER A 145 36.59 0.48 7.06
C SER A 145 36.05 -0.64 6.16
N TYR A 146 36.16 -1.87 6.59
CA TYR A 146 35.65 -3.03 5.88
C TYR A 146 35.20 -4.10 6.86
N GLY A 147 34.22 -4.88 6.44
CA GLY A 147 33.66 -5.92 7.28
C GLY A 147 32.70 -6.83 6.53
N LEU A 148 32.40 -7.92 7.20
CA LEU A 148 31.41 -8.90 6.73
C LEU A 148 30.44 -9.20 7.86
N ARG A 149 29.14 -9.25 7.52
CA ARG A 149 28.07 -9.70 8.40
C ARG A 149 27.36 -10.88 7.77
N TYR A 150 27.09 -11.89 8.54
CA TYR A 150 26.20 -12.99 8.18
C TYR A 150 24.96 -12.92 9.04
N GLU A 151 23.78 -13.11 8.42
CA GLU A 151 22.47 -13.08 9.10
C GLU A 151 21.62 -14.26 8.65
N ASN A 152 20.85 -14.80 9.61
CA ASN A 152 19.91 -15.89 9.33
C ASN A 152 18.66 -15.74 10.19
N GLU A 153 17.51 -16.15 9.63
CA GLU A 153 16.22 -16.21 10.31
C GLU A 153 15.56 -17.58 10.08
N THR A 154 14.97 -18.16 11.14
CA THR A 154 14.38 -19.51 11.02
C THR A 154 13.04 -19.54 10.32
N ILE A 155 12.35 -18.40 10.22
CA ILE A 155 11.03 -18.33 9.60
C ILE A 155 11.10 -18.33 8.06
N ILE A 156 12.24 -17.95 7.50
CA ILE A 156 12.53 -17.96 6.06
C ILE A 156 13.77 -18.82 5.82
N HIS A 157 13.67 -19.80 4.92
CA HIS A 157 14.80 -20.66 4.55
C HIS A 157 15.74 -19.99 3.54
N ASP A 158 16.43 -18.93 4.00
CA ASP A 158 17.42 -18.20 3.21
C ASP A 158 18.75 -18.17 3.99
N LEU A 159 19.73 -18.92 3.51
CA LEU A 159 20.99 -19.17 4.21
C LEU A 159 22.19 -18.41 3.64
N ASN A 160 22.01 -17.62 2.58
CA ASN A 160 23.11 -16.93 1.88
C ASN A 160 23.20 -15.43 2.16
N ASN A 161 22.72 -14.99 3.31
CA ASN A 161 22.64 -13.56 3.67
C ASN A 161 23.99 -13.03 4.17
N PHE A 162 24.95 -12.89 3.25
CA PHE A 162 26.26 -12.31 3.52
C PHE A 162 26.30 -10.83 3.13
N GLY A 163 26.53 -9.96 4.10
CA GLY A 163 26.55 -8.51 3.94
C GLY A 163 27.97 -7.93 4.01
N PRO A 164 28.78 -7.99 2.93
CA PRO A 164 30.05 -7.29 2.86
C PRO A 164 29.83 -5.78 2.84
N ARG A 165 30.74 -5.05 3.49
CA ARG A 165 30.71 -3.58 3.59
C ARG A 165 32.11 -3.04 3.50
N ALA A 166 32.29 -1.94 2.76
CA ALA A 166 33.55 -1.22 2.70
C ALA A 166 33.29 0.28 2.64
N ALA A 167 34.13 1.07 3.30
CA ALA A 167 34.02 2.52 3.30
C ALA A 167 35.42 3.14 3.47
N PHE A 168 35.52 4.40 3.08
CA PHE A 168 36.73 5.21 3.35
C PHE A 168 36.33 6.63 3.77
N ALA A 169 37.24 7.26 4.54
CA ALA A 169 37.19 8.68 4.83
C ALA A 169 38.60 9.26 4.60
N TRP A 170 38.69 10.28 3.77
CA TRP A 170 39.95 10.87 3.34
C TRP A 170 39.94 12.39 3.45
N ASP A 171 40.94 12.96 4.14
CA ASP A 171 41.25 14.39 4.10
C ASP A 171 42.43 14.64 3.13
N PRO A 172 42.15 15.00 1.86
CA PRO A 172 43.19 15.11 0.82
C PRO A 172 44.24 16.18 1.16
N PHE A 173 43.87 17.21 1.90
CA PHE A 173 44.75 18.35 2.19
C PHE A 173 45.34 18.30 3.61
N LYS A 174 45.03 17.29 4.41
CA LYS A 174 45.50 17.15 5.82
C LYS A 174 45.16 18.36 6.70
N SER A 175 44.15 19.11 6.32
CA SER A 175 43.78 20.38 6.96
C SER A 175 42.55 20.27 7.88
N GLY A 176 41.87 19.12 7.88
CA GLY A 176 40.59 18.91 8.57
C GLY A 176 39.45 19.70 7.98
N LYS A 177 39.66 20.46 6.87
CA LYS A 177 38.66 21.32 6.25
C LYS A 177 37.93 20.66 5.10
N THR A 178 38.52 19.62 4.51
CA THR A 178 37.94 18.91 3.37
C THR A 178 37.94 17.42 3.67
N VAL A 179 36.78 16.79 3.55
CA VAL A 179 36.65 15.34 3.72
C VAL A 179 35.90 14.76 2.55
N VAL A 180 36.47 13.72 1.96
CA VAL A 180 35.82 12.88 0.96
C VAL A 180 35.51 11.54 1.62
N ARG A 181 34.27 11.09 1.49
CA ARG A 181 33.80 9.82 2.05
C ARG A 181 33.18 8.98 0.95
N GLY A 182 33.35 7.68 1.03
CA GLY A 182 32.66 6.75 0.17
C GLY A 182 32.44 5.43 0.88
N GLY A 183 31.36 4.77 0.54
CA GLY A 183 31.04 3.46 1.11
C GLY A 183 30.08 2.70 0.23
N ALA A 184 30.21 1.37 0.29
CA ALA A 184 29.31 0.43 -0.36
C ALA A 184 29.06 -0.77 0.55
N GLY A 185 27.90 -1.39 0.43
CA GLY A 185 27.58 -2.58 1.20
C GLY A 185 26.26 -3.23 0.79
N ILE A 186 26.12 -4.48 1.21
CA ILE A 186 24.89 -5.26 1.09
C ILE A 186 24.26 -5.37 2.47
N PHE A 187 22.96 -5.13 2.52
CA PHE A 187 22.17 -5.13 3.75
C PHE A 187 20.93 -6.00 3.56
N TYR A 188 20.62 -6.80 4.54
CA TYR A 188 19.42 -7.64 4.55
C TYR A 188 18.36 -7.04 5.46
N ASN A 189 17.11 -7.14 5.04
CA ASN A 189 15.99 -6.77 5.88
C ASN A 189 15.62 -7.95 6.80
N ARG A 190 14.76 -7.72 7.77
CA ARG A 190 14.19 -8.79 8.59
C ARG A 190 12.82 -9.19 8.08
N ALA A 191 12.46 -10.45 8.27
CA ALA A 191 11.13 -10.92 8.02
C ALA A 191 10.11 -10.16 8.88
N LEU A 192 9.09 -9.61 8.23
CA LEU A 192 7.99 -8.95 8.91
C LEU A 192 6.96 -10.01 9.33
N LEU A 193 6.92 -10.36 10.62
CA LEU A 193 6.02 -11.38 11.14
C LEU A 193 4.55 -11.06 10.83
N ARG A 194 4.18 -9.78 10.76
CA ARG A 194 2.83 -9.38 10.34
C ARG A 194 2.48 -9.90 8.94
N THR A 195 3.39 -9.76 7.96
CA THR A 195 3.15 -10.26 6.61
C THR A 195 3.04 -11.78 6.61
N ILE A 196 3.89 -12.47 7.38
CA ILE A 196 3.80 -13.92 7.54
C ILE A 196 2.46 -14.33 8.16
N ASP A 197 1.98 -13.59 9.17
CA ASP A 197 0.67 -13.84 9.79
C ASP A 197 -0.47 -13.70 8.78
N ASP A 198 -0.44 -12.66 7.91
CA ASP A 198 -1.47 -12.43 6.90
C ASP A 198 -1.58 -13.62 5.91
N PHE A 199 -0.44 -14.27 5.59
CA PHE A 199 -0.40 -15.43 4.69
C PHE A 199 -0.60 -16.78 5.39
N THR A 200 -0.53 -16.84 6.70
CA THR A 200 -0.77 -18.07 7.47
C THR A 200 -2.11 -18.07 8.19
N ALA A 201 -2.49 -16.96 8.83
CA ALA A 201 -3.77 -16.83 9.52
C ALA A 201 -4.92 -16.57 8.54
N GLY A 202 -4.71 -15.71 7.54
CA GLY A 202 -5.71 -15.40 6.53
C GLY A 202 -6.20 -16.64 5.78
N ALA A 203 -5.32 -17.61 5.54
CA ALA A 203 -5.68 -18.90 4.92
C ALA A 203 -6.61 -19.77 5.79
N GLN A 204 -6.73 -19.49 7.08
CA GLN A 204 -7.55 -20.26 8.03
C GLN A 204 -8.80 -19.51 8.49
N GLN A 205 -8.99 -18.26 8.05
CA GLN A 205 -10.11 -17.46 8.48
C GLN A 205 -11.43 -18.04 7.98
N LEU A 206 -12.34 -18.25 8.90
CA LEU A 206 -13.70 -18.68 8.61
C LEU A 206 -14.62 -17.46 8.66
N PHE A 207 -15.45 -17.29 7.64
CA PHE A 207 -16.45 -16.21 7.60
C PHE A 207 -17.78 -16.70 7.04
N PHE A 208 -18.85 -16.08 7.51
CA PHE A 208 -20.20 -16.27 7.02
C PHE A 208 -20.69 -14.97 6.39
N ASP A 209 -21.18 -15.04 5.18
CA ASP A 209 -21.74 -13.89 4.47
C ASP A 209 -22.93 -14.34 3.63
N THR A 210 -24.08 -13.76 3.92
CA THR A 210 -25.31 -14.10 3.20
C THR A 210 -25.29 -13.71 1.72
N ASN A 211 -24.41 -12.78 1.31
CA ASN A 211 -24.22 -12.44 -0.11
C ASN A 211 -23.51 -13.54 -0.91
N LEU A 212 -22.82 -14.44 -0.22
CA LEU A 212 -22.07 -15.53 -0.84
C LEU A 212 -22.80 -16.88 -0.75
N LEU A 213 -23.99 -16.90 -0.15
CA LEU A 213 -24.77 -18.13 -0.03
C LEU A 213 -25.20 -18.65 -1.40
N THR A 214 -25.02 -19.93 -1.60
CA THR A 214 -25.47 -20.64 -2.79
C THR A 214 -26.74 -21.44 -2.49
N ASP A 215 -27.67 -21.45 -3.42
CA ASP A 215 -28.85 -22.28 -3.36
C ASP A 215 -28.42 -23.77 -3.52
N PRO A 216 -28.70 -24.64 -2.55
CA PRO A 216 -28.28 -26.03 -2.59
C PRO A 216 -28.82 -26.84 -3.76
N LEU A 217 -29.96 -26.43 -4.32
CA LEU A 217 -30.63 -27.13 -5.44
C LEU A 217 -30.02 -26.76 -6.78
N THR A 218 -29.56 -25.53 -6.91
CA THR A 218 -29.09 -24.99 -8.19
C THR A 218 -27.60 -24.70 -8.24
N GLY A 219 -26.91 -24.73 -7.08
CA GLY A 219 -25.51 -24.34 -6.96
C GLY A 219 -25.25 -22.85 -7.22
N LYS A 220 -26.28 -22.03 -7.34
CA LYS A 220 -26.21 -20.60 -7.67
C LYS A 220 -26.09 -19.75 -6.44
N VAL A 221 -25.39 -18.61 -6.55
CA VAL A 221 -25.53 -17.54 -5.56
C VAL A 221 -27.01 -17.17 -5.43
N MET A 222 -27.51 -17.12 -4.21
CA MET A 222 -28.92 -16.78 -3.95
C MET A 222 -29.26 -15.40 -4.50
N THR A 223 -30.40 -15.28 -5.14
CA THR A 223 -30.97 -13.99 -5.51
C THR A 223 -31.25 -13.16 -4.25
N GLU A 224 -31.41 -11.87 -4.37
CA GLU A 224 -31.75 -11.00 -3.24
C GLU A 224 -33.02 -11.49 -2.50
N ALA A 225 -34.06 -11.86 -3.24
CA ALA A 225 -35.27 -12.39 -2.64
C ALA A 225 -35.05 -13.69 -1.87
N GLN A 226 -34.28 -14.63 -2.44
CA GLN A 226 -33.90 -15.88 -1.76
C GLN A 226 -33.05 -15.61 -0.52
N ARG A 227 -32.10 -14.69 -0.60
CA ARG A 227 -31.25 -14.29 0.51
C ARG A 227 -32.04 -13.66 1.64
N ARG A 228 -32.96 -12.71 1.34
CA ARG A 228 -33.86 -12.12 2.34
C ARG A 228 -34.76 -13.18 3.00
N ALA A 229 -35.30 -14.11 2.22
CA ALA A 229 -36.06 -15.23 2.75
C ALA A 229 -35.22 -16.15 3.65
N PHE A 230 -33.98 -16.45 3.24
CA PHE A 230 -33.04 -17.21 4.06
C PHE A 230 -32.73 -16.51 5.38
N ILE A 231 -32.43 -15.21 5.34
CA ILE A 231 -32.16 -14.41 6.53
C ILE A 231 -33.37 -14.45 7.47
N ALA A 232 -34.58 -14.20 6.98
CA ALA A 232 -35.80 -14.21 7.77
C ALA A 232 -36.10 -15.57 8.44
N ALA A 233 -35.74 -16.67 7.74
CA ALA A 233 -35.98 -18.02 8.25
C ALA A 233 -34.93 -18.50 9.25
N ASN A 234 -33.67 -18.07 9.10
CA ASN A 234 -32.55 -18.69 9.78
C ASN A 234 -31.77 -17.76 10.72
N LEU A 235 -31.88 -16.44 10.54
CA LEU A 235 -31.14 -15.44 11.30
C LEU A 235 -32.09 -14.53 12.04
N LYS A 236 -31.70 -14.09 13.22
CA LYS A 236 -32.54 -13.21 14.05
C LYS A 236 -31.76 -11.97 14.45
N PHE A 237 -32.06 -10.83 13.85
CA PHE A 237 -31.47 -9.55 14.24
C PHE A 237 -31.84 -9.19 15.70
N PRO A 238 -30.92 -8.71 16.50
CA PRO A 238 -29.48 -8.44 16.28
C PRO A 238 -28.54 -9.59 16.72
N ALA A 239 -29.01 -10.83 16.74
CA ALA A 239 -28.18 -11.95 17.17
C ALA A 239 -26.98 -12.18 16.23
N THR A 240 -25.93 -12.80 16.76
CA THR A 240 -24.75 -13.22 16.02
C THR A 240 -24.63 -14.73 16.03
N LEU A 241 -23.80 -15.29 15.18
CA LEU A 241 -23.54 -16.71 15.08
C LEU A 241 -22.33 -17.10 15.95
N THR A 242 -22.29 -18.36 16.37
CA THR A 242 -21.09 -18.98 16.93
C THR A 242 -20.41 -19.87 15.88
N ALA A 243 -19.11 -20.02 15.94
CA ALA A 243 -18.35 -20.86 15.01
C ALA A 243 -18.89 -22.32 14.96
N ASP A 244 -19.47 -22.79 16.04
CA ASP A 244 -20.04 -24.15 16.16
C ASP A 244 -21.47 -24.28 15.65
N SER A 245 -22.13 -23.17 15.30
CA SER A 245 -23.53 -23.21 14.84
C SER A 245 -23.69 -24.03 13.57
N THR A 246 -24.85 -24.67 13.41
CA THR A 246 -25.18 -25.47 12.23
C THR A 246 -25.08 -24.66 10.95
N LEU A 247 -25.52 -23.40 10.98
CA LEU A 247 -25.43 -22.49 9.83
C LEU A 247 -24.00 -22.22 9.40
N VAL A 248 -23.11 -21.99 10.37
CA VAL A 248 -21.68 -21.75 10.09
C VAL A 248 -21.05 -23.00 9.52
N LYS A 249 -21.29 -24.17 10.10
CA LYS A 249 -20.75 -25.44 9.59
C LYS A 249 -21.24 -25.79 8.18
N GLN A 250 -22.45 -25.36 7.83
CA GLN A 250 -23.06 -25.66 6.53
C GLN A 250 -22.72 -24.63 5.45
N PHE A 251 -22.65 -23.36 5.79
CA PHE A 251 -22.61 -22.27 4.82
C PHE A 251 -21.41 -21.33 4.98
N ALA A 252 -20.64 -21.41 6.09
CA ALA A 252 -19.47 -20.57 6.20
C ALA A 252 -18.40 -20.99 5.19
N ILE A 253 -17.78 -19.97 4.61
CA ILE A 253 -16.69 -20.14 3.67
C ILE A 253 -15.39 -20.03 4.47
N GLY A 254 -14.61 -21.10 4.46
CA GLY A 254 -13.23 -21.01 4.89
C GLY A 254 -12.40 -20.44 3.77
N ASN A 255 -11.38 -19.64 4.09
CA ASN A 255 -10.36 -19.25 3.12
C ASN A 255 -9.56 -20.47 2.57
N SER A 256 -9.92 -21.68 2.98
CA SER A 256 -9.33 -22.93 2.49
C SER A 256 -9.77 -23.36 1.08
N GLY A 257 -10.50 -22.50 0.37
CA GLY A 257 -10.63 -22.61 -1.08
C GLY A 257 -11.44 -23.78 -1.65
N THR A 258 -12.47 -24.27 -0.94
CA THR A 258 -13.27 -25.42 -1.42
C THR A 258 -14.55 -25.05 -2.16
N SER A 259 -14.83 -23.77 -2.46
CA SER A 259 -16.00 -23.42 -3.26
C SER A 259 -15.63 -22.59 -4.49
N ALA A 260 -16.17 -22.96 -5.64
CA ALA A 260 -16.13 -22.15 -6.86
C ALA A 260 -16.85 -20.81 -6.60
N GLY A 261 -16.10 -19.75 -6.40
CA GLY A 261 -16.55 -18.45 -5.89
C GLY A 261 -16.13 -18.20 -4.44
N GLY A 262 -15.38 -19.12 -3.85
CA GLY A 262 -14.92 -19.07 -2.46
C GLY A 262 -13.72 -18.16 -2.25
N GLY A 263 -13.45 -17.92 -1.00
CA GLY A 263 -12.52 -16.95 -0.49
C GLY A 263 -11.09 -17.06 -0.99
N LEU A 264 -10.37 -15.97 -0.78
CA LEU A 264 -8.96 -15.80 -1.02
C LEU A 264 -8.14 -16.81 -0.21
N LEU A 265 -7.37 -17.64 -0.88
CA LEU A 265 -6.39 -18.53 -0.29
C LEU A 265 -5.03 -17.87 -0.31
N ARG A 266 -4.28 -17.94 0.79
CA ARG A 266 -2.95 -17.34 0.89
C ARG A 266 -1.89 -18.36 1.27
N GLN A 267 -0.73 -18.25 0.66
CA GLN A 267 0.41 -19.11 0.97
C GLN A 267 1.75 -18.38 0.80
N LEU A 268 2.80 -18.96 1.36
CA LEU A 268 4.17 -18.46 1.19
C LEU A 268 4.85 -19.30 0.10
N ASP A 269 5.57 -18.65 -0.80
CA ASP A 269 6.47 -19.32 -1.74
C ASP A 269 7.53 -20.10 -0.94
N PRO A 270 7.70 -21.42 -1.20
CA PRO A 270 8.75 -22.21 -0.56
C PRO A 270 10.17 -21.69 -0.81
N SER A 271 10.38 -20.91 -1.87
CA SER A 271 11.65 -20.26 -2.21
C SER A 271 11.75 -18.82 -1.73
N LEU A 272 10.90 -18.40 -0.79
CA LEU A 272 10.88 -17.05 -0.26
C LEU A 272 12.25 -16.65 0.29
N ARG A 273 12.74 -15.47 -0.10
CA ARG A 273 14.03 -14.92 0.30
C ARG A 273 13.88 -13.68 1.15
N ILE A 274 14.90 -13.41 1.94
CA ILE A 274 14.99 -12.15 2.68
C ILE A 274 15.33 -11.00 1.70
N PRO A 275 14.58 -9.89 1.73
CA PRO A 275 14.90 -8.73 0.91
C PRO A 275 16.29 -8.18 1.18
N GLU A 276 17.05 -7.91 0.14
CA GLU A 276 18.39 -7.36 0.20
C GLU A 276 18.50 -5.99 -0.46
N SER A 277 19.43 -5.18 0.01
CA SER A 277 19.66 -3.82 -0.45
C SER A 277 21.16 -3.57 -0.69
N TYR A 278 21.49 -3.22 -1.93
CA TYR A 278 22.80 -2.77 -2.36
C TYR A 278 22.86 -1.26 -2.20
N GLN A 279 23.76 -0.77 -1.38
CA GLN A 279 23.87 0.66 -1.10
C GLN A 279 25.26 1.17 -1.45
N VAL A 280 25.31 2.33 -2.12
CA VAL A 280 26.54 3.07 -2.41
C VAL A 280 26.32 4.53 -2.03
N ASN A 281 27.27 5.07 -1.27
CA ASN A 281 27.26 6.46 -0.87
C ASN A 281 28.59 7.10 -1.23
N PHE A 282 28.55 8.34 -1.74
CA PHE A 282 29.73 9.15 -1.98
C PHE A 282 29.46 10.57 -1.48
N GLY A 283 30.35 11.07 -0.61
CA GLY A 283 30.18 12.36 0.06
C GLY A 283 31.43 13.23 -0.03
N PHE A 284 31.18 14.50 -0.22
CA PHE A 284 32.20 15.55 -0.17
C PHE A 284 31.76 16.61 0.83
N GLU A 285 32.62 16.94 1.80
CA GLU A 285 32.40 18.00 2.77
C GLU A 285 33.57 18.97 2.76
N ARG A 286 33.27 20.29 2.76
CA ARG A 286 34.30 21.31 2.83
C ARG A 286 33.88 22.48 3.70
N GLN A 287 34.73 22.84 4.62
CA GLN A 287 34.67 24.08 5.38
C GLN A 287 35.15 25.24 4.50
N LEU A 288 34.22 26.11 4.06
CA LEU A 288 34.49 27.25 3.19
C LEU A 288 35.06 28.43 3.98
N ARG A 289 34.49 28.71 5.15
CA ARG A 289 34.94 29.74 6.11
C ARG A 289 34.82 29.18 7.53
N LYS A 290 35.26 29.93 8.54
CA LYS A 290 35.29 29.46 9.95
C LYS A 290 33.96 28.88 10.45
N SER A 291 32.82 29.32 9.91
CA SER A 291 31.49 28.87 10.33
C SER A 291 30.67 28.20 9.23
N PHE A 292 31.07 28.31 7.95
CA PHE A 292 30.32 27.79 6.81
C PHE A 292 30.91 26.46 6.35
N VAL A 293 30.04 25.48 6.20
CA VAL A 293 30.38 24.15 5.65
C VAL A 293 29.43 23.86 4.49
N PHE A 294 29.99 23.42 3.39
CA PHE A 294 29.28 22.85 2.24
C PHE A 294 29.45 21.34 2.25
N GLU A 295 28.36 20.63 1.94
CA GLU A 295 28.35 19.18 1.82
C GLU A 295 27.55 18.76 0.58
N ALA A 296 28.05 17.78 -0.14
CA ALA A 296 27.40 17.15 -1.27
C ALA A 296 27.47 15.64 -1.09
N ASN A 297 26.32 14.98 -1.05
CA ASN A 297 26.22 13.53 -0.89
C ASN A 297 25.40 12.94 -2.03
N TYR A 298 25.96 11.94 -2.68
CA TYR A 298 25.24 11.09 -3.63
C TYR A 298 24.97 9.74 -2.98
N THR A 299 23.73 9.29 -3.06
CA THR A 299 23.28 7.99 -2.55
C THR A 299 22.66 7.21 -3.70
N TRP A 300 23.06 5.97 -3.87
CA TRP A 300 22.45 4.99 -4.73
C TRP A 300 22.04 3.77 -3.92
N ASN A 301 20.83 3.27 -4.19
CA ASN A 301 20.30 2.07 -3.54
C ASN A 301 19.52 1.25 -4.56
N ARG A 302 19.73 -0.05 -4.56
CA ARG A 302 18.93 -1.04 -5.28
C ARG A 302 18.50 -2.12 -4.30
N SER A 303 17.19 -2.31 -4.16
CA SER A 303 16.65 -3.42 -3.37
C SER A 303 16.11 -4.50 -4.29
N LEU A 304 16.37 -5.73 -3.92
CA LEU A 304 15.98 -6.96 -4.62
C LEU A 304 15.22 -7.86 -3.66
N HIS A 305 14.52 -8.84 -4.23
CA HIS A 305 13.75 -9.83 -3.47
C HIS A 305 12.73 -9.21 -2.53
N LEU A 306 12.25 -7.99 -2.84
CA LEU A 306 11.13 -7.42 -2.11
C LEU A 306 9.90 -8.30 -2.30
N TRP A 307 9.18 -8.51 -1.23
CA TRP A 307 8.02 -9.38 -1.27
C TRP A 307 6.87 -8.74 -2.04
N ARG A 308 6.19 -9.56 -2.84
CA ARG A 308 5.01 -9.19 -3.63
C ARG A 308 3.99 -10.30 -3.54
N GLU A 309 2.74 -9.94 -3.70
CA GLU A 309 1.63 -10.87 -3.80
C GLU A 309 1.40 -11.26 -5.27
N PHE A 310 0.99 -12.49 -5.51
CA PHE A 310 0.79 -13.01 -6.84
C PHE A 310 -0.30 -14.08 -6.83
N ASN A 311 -1.38 -13.88 -7.61
CA ASN A 311 -2.39 -14.89 -7.78
C ASN A 311 -1.87 -16.02 -8.69
N ILE A 312 -1.41 -17.11 -8.07
CA ILE A 312 -0.89 -18.28 -8.79
C ILE A 312 -1.98 -19.11 -9.47
N ASN A 313 -3.23 -18.88 -9.09
CA ASN A 313 -4.40 -19.58 -9.62
C ASN A 313 -5.26 -18.71 -10.55
N ALA A 314 -4.74 -17.57 -11.00
CA ALA A 314 -5.41 -16.78 -12.02
C ALA A 314 -5.68 -17.59 -13.29
N PRO A 315 -6.81 -17.38 -13.98
CA PRO A 315 -7.06 -18.03 -15.28
C PRO A 315 -5.92 -17.80 -16.25
N ARG A 316 -5.49 -18.83 -16.96
CA ARG A 316 -4.38 -18.76 -17.92
C ARG A 316 -4.90 -18.64 -19.34
N LEU A 317 -4.43 -17.62 -20.03
CA LEU A 317 -4.79 -17.41 -21.44
C LEU A 317 -4.24 -18.57 -22.29
N PRO A 318 -5.08 -19.26 -23.10
CA PRO A 318 -4.62 -20.32 -23.98
C PRO A 318 -3.62 -19.79 -25.03
N ASN A 319 -2.73 -20.68 -25.47
CA ASN A 319 -1.73 -20.34 -26.47
C ASN A 319 -2.38 -19.85 -27.79
N GLY A 320 -1.80 -18.83 -28.40
CA GLY A 320 -2.27 -18.27 -29.66
C GLY A 320 -3.21 -17.05 -29.52
N PHE A 321 -3.68 -16.75 -28.29
CA PHE A 321 -4.50 -15.57 -28.01
C PHE A 321 -3.69 -14.48 -27.31
N LYS A 322 -4.06 -13.23 -27.54
CA LYS A 322 -3.40 -12.05 -26.95
C LYS A 322 -4.06 -11.59 -25.65
N ASN A 323 -5.35 -11.88 -25.51
CA ASN A 323 -6.17 -11.50 -24.35
C ASN A 323 -7.39 -12.44 -24.26
N PHE A 324 -8.07 -12.40 -23.11
CA PHE A 324 -9.28 -13.21 -22.90
C PHE A 324 -10.45 -12.77 -23.77
N THR A 325 -10.55 -11.51 -24.16
CA THR A 325 -11.60 -11.04 -25.08
C THR A 325 -11.54 -11.78 -26.40
N ASP A 326 -10.34 -11.88 -26.98
CA ASP A 326 -10.12 -12.60 -28.24
C ASP A 326 -10.43 -14.09 -28.10
N TYR A 327 -10.01 -14.69 -26.96
CA TYR A 327 -10.30 -16.10 -26.68
C TYR A 327 -11.80 -16.37 -26.51
N LEU A 328 -12.46 -15.57 -25.67
CA LEU A 328 -13.90 -15.72 -25.42
C LEU A 328 -14.75 -15.51 -26.68
N ALA A 329 -14.30 -14.67 -27.61
CA ALA A 329 -14.94 -14.46 -28.91
C ALA A 329 -14.56 -15.53 -29.96
N SER A 330 -13.65 -16.45 -29.65
CA SER A 330 -13.14 -17.41 -30.60
C SER A 330 -14.03 -18.65 -30.78
N ARG A 331 -13.88 -19.30 -31.95
CA ARG A 331 -14.48 -20.62 -32.18
C ARG A 331 -13.87 -21.72 -31.30
N ASP A 332 -12.60 -21.57 -30.90
CA ASP A 332 -11.93 -22.56 -30.04
C ASP A 332 -12.60 -22.64 -28.67
N PHE A 333 -13.00 -21.49 -28.11
CA PHE A 333 -13.76 -21.47 -26.88
C PHE A 333 -15.16 -22.11 -27.06
N ALA A 334 -15.87 -21.75 -28.14
CA ALA A 334 -17.15 -22.35 -28.45
C ALA A 334 -17.06 -23.87 -28.63
N ASN A 335 -16.05 -24.35 -29.36
CA ASN A 335 -15.78 -25.78 -29.55
C ASN A 335 -15.42 -26.47 -28.24
N PHE A 336 -14.61 -25.83 -27.40
CA PHE A 336 -14.24 -26.35 -26.08
C PHE A 336 -15.47 -26.56 -25.19
N LEU A 337 -16.38 -25.61 -25.20
CA LEU A 337 -17.62 -25.69 -24.41
C LEU A 337 -18.56 -26.78 -24.91
N SER A 338 -18.55 -27.05 -26.21
CA SER A 338 -19.42 -28.05 -26.87
C SER A 338 -18.86 -29.48 -26.87
N ALA A 339 -17.59 -29.68 -26.47
CA ALA A 339 -16.94 -30.98 -26.55
C ALA A 339 -17.55 -31.99 -25.56
N PRO A 340 -17.75 -33.25 -25.98
CA PRO A 340 -18.16 -34.32 -25.07
C PRO A 340 -17.14 -34.52 -23.95
N GLY A 341 -17.58 -34.45 -22.69
CA GLY A 341 -16.70 -34.53 -21.51
C GLY A 341 -15.99 -33.21 -21.18
N GLY A 342 -16.25 -32.13 -21.92
CA GLY A 342 -15.71 -30.81 -21.66
C GLY A 342 -16.37 -30.13 -20.43
N VAL A 343 -16.33 -28.81 -20.38
CA VAL A 343 -16.70 -27.97 -19.23
C VAL A 343 -18.19 -27.99 -18.86
N ARG A 344 -19.00 -28.72 -19.60
CA ARG A 344 -20.45 -28.85 -19.40
C ARG A 344 -20.89 -29.07 -17.94
N PRO A 345 -20.22 -29.91 -17.14
CA PRO A 345 -20.56 -30.09 -15.72
C PRO A 345 -20.21 -28.87 -14.86
N LEU A 346 -19.19 -28.10 -15.24
CA LEU A 346 -18.75 -26.89 -14.53
C LEU A 346 -19.61 -25.67 -14.88
N LEU A 347 -20.27 -25.68 -16.04
CA LEU A 347 -21.11 -24.61 -16.55
C LEU A 347 -22.59 -24.76 -16.17
N ASN A 348 -22.99 -25.85 -15.55
CA ASN A 348 -24.35 -26.04 -15.03
C ASN A 348 -24.64 -25.19 -13.78
N THR A 349 -23.67 -24.43 -13.30
CA THR A 349 -23.95 -23.30 -12.43
C THR A 349 -24.48 -22.16 -13.29
N SER A 350 -25.63 -21.64 -12.97
CA SER A 350 -26.41 -20.72 -13.82
C SER A 350 -25.75 -19.38 -14.16
N THR A 351 -24.78 -18.93 -13.39
CA THR A 351 -24.00 -17.69 -13.66
C THR A 351 -22.93 -17.92 -14.73
N ALA A 352 -22.25 -19.06 -14.70
CA ALA A 352 -21.35 -19.48 -15.78
C ALA A 352 -22.16 -19.79 -17.06
N GLY A 353 -23.37 -20.38 -16.93
CA GLY A 353 -24.28 -20.62 -18.05
C GLY A 353 -24.70 -19.34 -18.78
N ASP A 354 -24.89 -18.25 -18.08
CA ASP A 354 -25.28 -16.99 -18.72
C ASP A 354 -24.14 -16.37 -19.53
N LEU A 355 -22.91 -16.38 -19.02
CA LEU A 355 -21.77 -15.89 -19.78
C LEU A 355 -21.43 -16.82 -20.96
N VAL A 356 -21.53 -18.12 -20.75
CA VAL A 356 -21.35 -19.10 -21.82
C VAL A 356 -22.40 -18.89 -22.92
N ARG A 357 -23.66 -18.62 -22.57
CA ARG A 357 -24.67 -18.20 -23.55
C ARG A 357 -24.25 -16.98 -24.35
N PHE A 358 -23.52 -16.08 -23.75
CA PHE A 358 -23.05 -14.85 -24.39
C PHE A 358 -21.85 -15.06 -25.31
N VAL A 359 -20.95 -15.95 -24.94
CA VAL A 359 -19.71 -16.21 -25.68
C VAL A 359 -19.92 -17.24 -26.80
N LEU A 360 -20.87 -18.17 -26.63
CA LEU A 360 -21.16 -19.20 -27.61
C LEU A 360 -21.88 -18.73 -28.87
N ASN A 361 -22.24 -17.46 -28.97
CA ASN A 361 -22.89 -16.91 -30.17
C ASN A 361 -22.09 -15.73 -30.73
N PRO A 362 -20.84 -15.94 -31.19
CA PRO A 362 -20.14 -14.92 -31.96
C PRO A 362 -20.95 -14.62 -33.23
N PRO A 363 -20.90 -13.37 -33.76
CA PRO A 363 -21.53 -13.06 -35.02
C PRO A 363 -21.03 -14.01 -36.12
N ASP A 364 -21.92 -14.47 -36.97
CA ASP A 364 -21.50 -15.14 -38.17
C ASP A 364 -20.62 -14.19 -38.98
N PRO A 365 -19.35 -14.56 -39.29
CA PRO A 365 -18.48 -13.74 -40.10
C PRO A 365 -19.08 -13.36 -41.46
N ALA A 366 -19.98 -14.20 -42.00
CA ALA A 366 -20.68 -13.94 -43.24
C ALA A 366 -21.91 -13.01 -43.06
N ASN A 367 -22.40 -12.85 -41.82
CA ASN A 367 -23.50 -11.97 -41.47
C ASN A 367 -23.27 -11.40 -40.07
N PRO A 368 -22.56 -10.27 -39.96
CA PRO A 368 -22.18 -9.68 -38.65
C PRO A 368 -23.36 -9.32 -37.74
N ASN A 369 -24.55 -9.23 -38.29
CA ASN A 369 -25.78 -8.95 -37.54
C ASN A 369 -26.53 -10.22 -37.11
N SER A 370 -26.06 -11.40 -37.52
CA SER A 370 -26.64 -12.67 -37.11
C SER A 370 -25.97 -13.21 -35.86
N VAL A 371 -26.76 -13.94 -35.09
CA VAL A 371 -26.27 -14.59 -33.87
C VAL A 371 -26.21 -16.09 -34.13
N ILE A 372 -25.04 -16.69 -34.03
CA ILE A 372 -24.89 -18.17 -34.06
C ILE A 372 -25.59 -18.71 -32.80
N ARG A 373 -26.56 -19.56 -32.96
CA ARG A 373 -27.27 -20.22 -31.86
C ARG A 373 -26.55 -21.48 -31.46
N SER A 374 -26.16 -21.58 -30.21
CA SER A 374 -25.75 -22.86 -29.66
C SER A 374 -26.97 -23.73 -29.43
N THR A 375 -27.08 -24.82 -30.15
CA THR A 375 -28.15 -25.81 -29.99
C THR A 375 -28.10 -26.51 -28.63
N GLU A 376 -26.95 -26.49 -27.93
CA GLU A 376 -26.80 -27.11 -26.63
C GLU A 376 -27.53 -26.39 -25.49
N PHE A 377 -27.68 -25.11 -25.57
CA PHE A 377 -28.34 -24.32 -24.52
C PHE A 377 -29.77 -23.89 -24.86
N GLY A 378 -30.23 -24.21 -26.05
CA GLY A 378 -31.64 -24.04 -26.47
C GLY A 378 -32.17 -22.60 -26.52
N VAL A 379 -31.33 -21.61 -26.31
CA VAL A 379 -31.71 -20.19 -26.21
C VAL A 379 -30.87 -19.37 -27.19
N PRO A 380 -31.52 -18.54 -28.04
CA PRO A 380 -30.78 -17.58 -28.83
C PRO A 380 -30.14 -16.55 -27.91
N VAL A 381 -28.83 -16.42 -28.01
CA VAL A 381 -28.09 -15.46 -27.22
C VAL A 381 -27.69 -14.33 -28.15
N SER A 382 -28.17 -13.14 -27.87
CA SER A 382 -27.65 -11.94 -28.50
C SER A 382 -26.19 -11.77 -28.08
N LEU A 383 -25.32 -11.41 -29.01
CA LEU A 383 -23.96 -11.02 -28.69
C LEU A 383 -24.03 -9.94 -27.63
N ILE A 384 -23.47 -10.27 -26.51
CA ILE A 384 -23.16 -9.21 -25.58
C ILE A 384 -21.97 -8.47 -26.13
N ASN A 385 -22.21 -7.22 -26.34
CA ASN A 385 -21.13 -6.27 -26.38
C ASN A 385 -20.39 -6.36 -25.03
N LEU A 386 -19.25 -7.08 -24.99
CA LEU A 386 -18.43 -7.24 -23.80
C LEU A 386 -18.06 -5.88 -23.18
N ASN A 387 -18.11 -4.81 -23.98
CA ASN A 387 -17.95 -3.44 -23.51
C ASN A 387 -19.14 -2.91 -22.69
N ALA A 388 -20.29 -3.58 -22.72
CA ALA A 388 -21.45 -3.21 -21.91
C ALA A 388 -21.40 -3.74 -20.48
N PHE A 389 -20.45 -4.61 -20.16
CA PHE A 389 -20.23 -5.09 -18.78
C PHE A 389 -19.50 -4.04 -17.96
N THR A 390 -20.24 -3.16 -17.34
CA THR A 390 -19.72 -2.11 -16.46
C THR A 390 -19.82 -2.47 -14.98
N SER A 391 -20.56 -3.53 -14.63
CA SER A 391 -20.81 -3.91 -13.25
C SER A 391 -19.88 -5.02 -12.75
N THR A 392 -19.55 -4.97 -11.46
CA THR A 392 -18.79 -6.03 -10.76
C THR A 392 -19.43 -7.40 -10.90
N THR A 393 -20.77 -7.48 -10.94
CA THR A 393 -21.52 -8.74 -11.11
C THR A 393 -21.20 -9.40 -12.45
N SER A 394 -21.08 -8.63 -13.52
CA SER A 394 -20.79 -9.16 -14.86
C SER A 394 -19.34 -9.68 -14.97
N VAL A 395 -18.42 -9.01 -14.31
CA VAL A 395 -17.01 -9.44 -14.22
C VAL A 395 -16.91 -10.75 -13.45
N ASN A 396 -17.57 -10.86 -12.30
CA ASN A 396 -17.58 -12.11 -11.52
C ASN A 396 -18.18 -13.28 -12.30
N THR A 397 -19.19 -13.01 -13.15
CA THR A 397 -19.77 -14.03 -14.04
C THR A 397 -18.75 -14.47 -15.09
N ALA A 398 -17.97 -13.54 -15.64
CA ALA A 398 -16.91 -13.84 -16.59
C ALA A 398 -15.80 -14.67 -15.95
N LEU A 399 -15.35 -14.32 -14.76
CA LEU A 399 -14.37 -15.08 -13.99
C LEU A 399 -14.84 -16.50 -13.71
N ALA A 400 -16.09 -16.67 -13.28
CA ALA A 400 -16.65 -18.00 -13.04
C ALA A 400 -16.66 -18.89 -14.29
N ALA A 401 -16.89 -18.30 -15.48
CA ALA A 401 -16.81 -19.00 -16.74
C ALA A 401 -15.38 -19.42 -17.13
N LEU A 402 -14.37 -18.72 -16.62
CA LEU A 402 -12.96 -19.03 -16.88
C LEU A 402 -12.32 -19.94 -15.84
N ASN A 403 -13.07 -20.43 -14.85
CA ASN A 403 -12.54 -21.31 -13.80
C ASN A 403 -11.81 -22.53 -14.33
N PHE A 404 -12.24 -23.10 -15.46
CA PHE A 404 -11.57 -24.24 -16.09
C PHE A 404 -10.19 -23.93 -16.69
N LEU A 405 -9.86 -22.64 -16.88
CA LEU A 405 -8.54 -22.19 -17.32
C LEU A 405 -7.58 -21.97 -16.15
N ARG A 406 -8.05 -22.10 -14.91
CA ARG A 406 -7.21 -22.01 -13.74
C ARG A 406 -6.30 -23.24 -13.60
N PRO A 407 -5.10 -23.09 -13.05
CA PRO A 407 -4.25 -24.23 -12.67
C PRO A 407 -4.97 -25.25 -11.78
N ASP A 408 -5.78 -24.80 -10.85
CA ASP A 408 -6.67 -25.61 -10.02
C ASP A 408 -8.11 -25.08 -10.14
N PRO A 409 -8.94 -25.71 -11.00
CA PRO A 409 -10.32 -25.26 -11.21
C PRO A 409 -11.23 -25.42 -9.99
N THR A 410 -10.80 -26.17 -8.97
CA THR A 410 -11.56 -26.37 -7.73
C THR A 410 -11.39 -25.22 -6.74
N LYS A 411 -10.43 -24.32 -6.99
CA LYS A 411 -10.11 -23.17 -6.15
C LYS A 411 -10.40 -21.87 -6.90
N GLY A 412 -10.68 -20.82 -6.14
CA GLY A 412 -10.70 -19.45 -6.63
C GLY A 412 -9.30 -18.85 -6.66
N GLU A 413 -9.20 -17.61 -6.21
CA GLU A 413 -7.96 -16.86 -6.06
C GLU A 413 -7.03 -17.53 -5.04
N VAL A 414 -5.75 -17.68 -5.41
CA VAL A 414 -4.69 -18.21 -4.52
C VAL A 414 -3.51 -17.24 -4.56
N GLU A 415 -3.41 -16.43 -3.54
CA GLU A 415 -2.33 -15.46 -3.40
C GLU A 415 -1.08 -16.07 -2.79
N GLU A 416 0.03 -15.97 -3.48
CA GLU A 416 1.34 -16.42 -3.01
C GLU A 416 2.28 -15.25 -2.77
N LEU A 417 2.93 -15.22 -1.60
CA LEU A 417 3.95 -14.23 -1.29
C LEU A 417 5.28 -14.65 -1.92
N ILE A 418 5.75 -13.89 -2.90
CA ILE A 418 6.93 -14.22 -3.72
C ILE A 418 8.02 -13.14 -3.60
N PRO A 419 9.33 -13.49 -3.73
CA PRO A 419 10.45 -12.57 -3.55
C PRO A 419 10.94 -11.96 -4.88
N VAL A 420 10.04 -11.30 -5.64
CA VAL A 420 10.36 -10.79 -6.99
C VAL A 420 10.48 -9.28 -7.10
N GLY A 421 10.09 -8.57 -6.06
CA GLY A 421 10.01 -7.11 -6.09
C GLY A 421 11.36 -6.41 -6.15
N ASN A 422 11.36 -5.23 -6.77
CA ASN A 422 12.54 -4.39 -6.97
C ASN A 422 12.26 -2.93 -6.62
N SER A 423 13.30 -2.26 -6.13
CA SER A 423 13.28 -0.81 -5.98
C SER A 423 14.63 -0.19 -6.34
N PHE A 424 14.59 1.03 -6.89
CA PHE A 424 15.74 1.79 -7.31
C PHE A 424 15.65 3.20 -6.77
N TYR A 425 16.65 3.60 -6.02
CA TYR A 425 16.79 4.96 -5.52
C TYR A 425 18.15 5.52 -5.89
N HIS A 426 18.17 6.76 -6.36
CA HIS A 426 19.38 7.56 -6.37
C HIS A 426 19.05 9.02 -6.09
N GLY A 427 19.91 9.69 -5.36
CA GLY A 427 19.70 11.06 -4.95
C GLY A 427 20.99 11.80 -4.70
N LEU A 428 20.99 13.08 -5.08
CA LEU A 428 22.02 14.05 -4.75
C LEU A 428 21.48 15.00 -3.70
N THR A 429 22.13 15.05 -2.55
CA THR A 429 21.81 16.00 -1.47
C THR A 429 22.92 17.03 -1.38
N LEU A 430 22.57 18.30 -1.49
CA LEU A 430 23.44 19.46 -1.28
C LEU A 430 23.04 20.14 0.02
N GLU A 431 24.01 20.39 0.87
CA GLU A 431 23.81 21.04 2.16
C GLU A 431 24.75 22.21 2.33
N VAL A 432 24.23 23.32 2.82
CA VAL A 432 25.03 24.44 3.34
C VAL A 432 24.58 24.71 4.78
N ARG A 433 25.53 24.71 5.69
CA ARG A 433 25.28 25.02 7.09
C ARG A 433 26.22 26.08 7.63
N ASN A 434 25.68 26.95 8.46
CA ASN A 434 26.44 27.92 9.25
C ASN A 434 26.25 27.63 10.75
N ARG A 435 27.35 27.57 11.50
CA ARG A 435 27.30 27.35 12.95
C ARG A 435 26.94 28.64 13.68
N PHE A 436 26.19 28.53 14.75
CA PHE A 436 25.83 29.64 15.62
C PHE A 436 27.11 30.28 16.21
N ARG A 437 27.29 31.57 15.93
CA ARG A 437 28.43 32.33 16.42
C ARG A 437 27.98 33.73 16.74
N GLN A 438 28.13 34.15 17.99
CA GLN A 438 27.80 35.51 18.44
C GLN A 438 28.93 36.47 18.09
N ASN A 439 28.55 37.70 17.68
CA ASN A 439 29.44 38.84 17.57
C ASN A 439 29.53 39.56 18.92
N LYS A 440 30.26 40.68 18.99
CA LYS A 440 30.44 41.50 20.21
C LYS A 440 29.12 42.06 20.75
N ASP A 441 28.12 42.30 19.88
CA ASP A 441 26.79 42.81 20.23
C ASP A 441 25.80 41.73 20.57
N GLY A 442 26.25 40.45 20.60
CA GLY A 442 25.42 39.30 20.87
C GLY A 442 24.58 38.85 19.67
N PHE A 443 24.65 39.55 18.52
CA PHE A 443 24.01 39.10 17.30
C PHE A 443 24.62 37.76 16.83
N ALA A 444 23.76 36.83 16.49
CA ALA A 444 24.20 35.53 15.99
C ALA A 444 23.18 34.91 15.03
N PHE A 445 23.66 34.19 14.08
CA PHE A 445 22.78 33.39 13.25
C PHE A 445 23.39 32.01 12.97
N SER A 446 22.55 31.03 12.90
CA SER A 446 22.87 29.70 12.38
C SER A 446 21.80 29.28 11.39
N PHE A 447 22.17 28.51 10.40
CA PHE A 447 21.20 27.91 9.50
C PHE A 447 21.74 26.61 8.89
N ARG A 448 20.80 25.85 8.42
CA ARG A 448 21.00 24.66 7.60
C ARG A 448 20.04 24.72 6.44
N ALA A 449 20.56 24.72 5.23
CA ALA A 449 19.81 24.65 3.98
C ALA A 449 20.19 23.34 3.28
N VAL A 450 19.19 22.52 2.99
CA VAL A 450 19.37 21.21 2.36
C VAL A 450 18.47 21.13 1.14
N TYR A 451 19.07 20.78 0.01
CA TYR A 451 18.35 20.46 -1.21
C TYR A 451 18.66 19.03 -1.63
N THR A 452 17.62 18.26 -1.95
CA THR A 452 17.76 16.90 -2.45
C THR A 452 17.04 16.76 -3.79
N LEU A 453 17.78 16.34 -4.80
CA LEU A 453 17.26 15.83 -6.06
C LEU A 453 17.28 14.30 -5.99
N ALA A 454 16.11 13.66 -6.02
CA ALA A 454 16.03 12.22 -5.88
C ALA A 454 15.11 11.57 -6.93
N PHE A 455 15.38 10.32 -7.23
CA PHE A 455 14.62 9.48 -8.13
C PHE A 455 14.38 8.14 -7.44
N LEU A 456 13.12 7.83 -7.18
CA LEU A 456 12.70 6.57 -6.61
C LEU A 456 11.72 5.87 -7.55
N LYS A 457 12.05 4.64 -7.92
CA LYS A 457 11.17 3.72 -8.65
C LYS A 457 11.02 2.44 -7.88
N ASP A 458 9.85 1.85 -7.94
CA ASP A 458 9.56 0.51 -7.43
C ASP A 458 8.50 -0.18 -8.30
N ASP A 459 8.34 -1.48 -8.10
CA ASP A 459 7.32 -2.30 -8.77
C ASP A 459 6.14 -2.65 -7.86
N GLY A 460 6.08 -2.06 -6.66
CA GLY A 460 4.99 -2.17 -5.70
C GLY A 460 5.35 -1.44 -4.42
N VAL A 461 4.33 -0.90 -3.71
CA VAL A 461 4.53 -0.03 -2.52
C VAL A 461 4.68 -0.85 -1.25
N VAL A 462 3.95 -1.95 -1.15
CA VAL A 462 3.88 -2.82 0.03
C VAL A 462 4.12 -4.27 -0.36
N ASN A 463 4.32 -5.12 0.63
CA ASN A 463 4.61 -6.55 0.42
C ASN A 463 3.45 -7.29 -0.29
N THR A 464 2.22 -6.82 -0.11
CA THR A 464 0.99 -7.34 -0.71
C THR A 464 0.57 -6.54 -1.95
N SER A 465 1.53 -6.07 -2.76
CA SER A 465 1.24 -5.39 -4.03
C SER A 465 1.21 -6.39 -5.17
N ASP A 466 0.08 -6.44 -5.89
CA ASP A 466 -0.11 -7.24 -7.09
C ASP A 466 0.30 -6.49 -8.35
N ALA A 467 0.72 -7.25 -9.35
CA ALA A 467 0.93 -6.73 -10.70
C ALA A 467 -0.41 -6.66 -11.46
N LEU A 468 -0.54 -5.70 -12.38
CA LEU A 468 -1.71 -5.58 -13.28
C LEU A 468 -1.88 -6.82 -14.17
N ILE A 469 -0.80 -7.51 -14.48
CA ILE A 469 -0.80 -8.82 -15.12
C ILE A 469 -0.13 -9.77 -14.13
N PRO A 470 -0.81 -10.84 -13.71
CA PRO A 470 -0.26 -11.75 -12.72
C PRO A 470 1.17 -12.18 -13.04
N GLY A 471 2.09 -11.90 -12.11
CA GLY A 471 3.51 -12.25 -12.22
C GLY A 471 4.38 -11.30 -13.07
N ASP A 472 3.82 -10.32 -13.79
CA ASP A 472 4.61 -9.35 -14.59
C ASP A 472 4.94 -8.06 -13.81
N PHE A 473 5.76 -8.19 -12.79
CA PHE A 473 6.24 -7.04 -12.00
C PHE A 473 7.20 -6.11 -12.76
N ARG A 474 7.77 -6.54 -13.88
CA ARG A 474 8.62 -5.67 -14.70
C ARG A 474 7.81 -4.52 -15.29
N ARG A 475 6.57 -4.79 -15.68
CA ARG A 475 5.64 -3.78 -16.20
C ARG A 475 5.19 -2.79 -15.11
N GLU A 476 5.25 -3.20 -13.85
CA GLU A 476 4.90 -2.36 -12.70
C GLU A 476 6.00 -1.40 -12.28
N LEU A 477 7.23 -1.52 -12.82
CA LEU A 477 8.34 -0.64 -12.46
C LEU A 477 8.06 0.81 -12.90
N ALA A 478 7.66 1.64 -11.96
CA ALA A 478 7.27 3.03 -12.19
C ALA A 478 7.80 3.93 -11.07
N ARG A 479 7.49 5.23 -11.14
CA ARG A 479 7.77 6.14 -10.03
C ARG A 479 7.05 5.66 -8.78
N SER A 480 7.78 5.58 -7.66
CA SER A 480 7.20 5.22 -6.37
C SER A 480 6.21 6.28 -5.88
N LEU A 481 5.16 5.88 -5.18
CA LEU A 481 4.28 6.82 -4.45
C LEU A 481 5.05 7.68 -3.44
N GLN A 482 6.23 7.24 -3.02
CA GLN A 482 7.12 7.97 -2.11
C GLN A 482 8.10 8.88 -2.84
N ASP A 483 8.15 8.85 -4.18
CA ASP A 483 9.06 9.71 -4.95
C ASP A 483 8.70 11.18 -4.77
N ARG A 484 9.67 11.96 -4.32
CA ARG A 484 9.65 13.41 -4.25
C ARG A 484 10.89 13.89 -4.96
N ARG A 485 10.74 14.25 -6.23
CA ARG A 485 11.86 14.62 -7.12
C ARG A 485 12.72 15.71 -6.53
N HIS A 486 12.11 16.75 -6.00
CA HIS A 486 12.76 17.89 -5.41
C HIS A 486 12.30 18.06 -3.97
N ARG A 487 13.24 18.13 -3.05
CA ARG A 487 13.00 18.46 -1.64
C ARG A 487 13.93 19.60 -1.26
N PHE A 488 13.41 20.58 -0.58
CA PHE A 488 14.20 21.64 0.03
C PHE A 488 13.76 21.81 1.48
N ALA A 489 14.74 21.90 2.38
CA ALA A 489 14.50 22.22 3.78
C ALA A 489 15.48 23.31 4.21
N PHE A 490 14.94 24.32 4.87
CA PHE A 490 15.73 25.36 5.50
C PHE A 490 15.31 25.46 6.97
N SER A 491 16.26 25.41 7.87
CA SER A 491 16.05 25.72 9.29
C SER A 491 17.12 26.67 9.75
N GLY A 492 16.75 27.60 10.64
CA GLY A 492 17.69 28.58 11.14
C GLY A 492 17.34 29.10 12.53
N THR A 493 18.25 29.81 13.11
CA THR A 493 18.04 30.61 14.32
C THR A 493 18.82 31.89 14.19
N LEU A 494 18.12 33.00 14.32
CA LEU A 494 18.64 34.35 14.37
C LEU A 494 18.47 34.87 15.79
N ASP A 495 19.52 35.27 16.48
CA ASP A 495 19.49 36.04 17.73
C ASP A 495 19.80 37.50 17.39
N THR A 496 18.89 38.38 17.68
CA THR A 496 19.01 39.80 17.33
C THR A 496 20.05 40.55 18.16
N GLY A 497 20.64 39.90 19.15
CA GLY A 497 21.60 40.53 20.04
C GLY A 497 20.98 41.62 20.96
N LYS A 498 21.87 42.42 21.51
CA LYS A 498 21.48 43.47 22.47
C LYS A 498 20.55 44.55 21.88
N SER A 499 20.66 44.84 20.58
CA SER A 499 19.90 45.88 19.89
C SER A 499 18.38 45.70 19.99
N LEU A 500 17.88 44.46 19.94
CA LEU A 500 16.45 44.15 20.08
C LEU A 500 16.17 43.23 21.29
N GLY A 501 17.10 43.19 22.26
CA GLY A 501 16.93 42.46 23.52
C GLY A 501 16.90 40.94 23.36
N HIS A 502 17.75 40.40 22.52
CA HIS A 502 17.94 38.94 22.32
C HIS A 502 16.66 38.20 21.92
N ILE A 503 15.91 38.77 20.98
CA ILE A 503 14.82 38.02 20.36
C ILE A 503 15.43 36.94 19.45
N ARG A 504 14.99 35.71 19.63
CA ARG A 504 15.36 34.56 18.75
C ARG A 504 14.24 34.27 17.80
N ILE A 505 14.55 34.26 16.52
CA ILE A 505 13.64 33.96 15.42
C ILE A 505 14.13 32.67 14.76
N SER A 506 13.29 31.65 14.74
CA SER A 506 13.66 30.33 14.22
C SER A 506 12.68 29.90 13.13
N PRO A 507 12.99 30.20 11.85
CA PRO A 507 12.21 29.74 10.71
C PRO A 507 12.50 28.28 10.38
N LEU A 508 11.45 27.57 9.89
CA LEU A 508 11.53 26.24 9.30
C LEU A 508 10.73 26.23 7.99
N LEU A 509 11.42 26.18 6.86
CA LEU A 509 10.81 26.02 5.55
C LEU A 509 10.98 24.59 5.06
N ARG A 510 9.93 24.04 4.47
CA ARG A 510 9.96 22.73 3.83
C ARG A 510 9.20 22.80 2.51
N PHE A 511 9.84 22.35 1.46
CA PHE A 511 9.26 22.20 0.13
C PHE A 511 9.47 20.77 -0.35
N ALA A 512 8.44 20.20 -0.96
CA ALA A 512 8.53 18.92 -1.67
C ALA A 512 7.71 19.00 -2.96
N SER A 513 8.28 18.53 -4.06
CA SER A 513 7.53 18.34 -5.30
C SER A 513 6.41 17.32 -5.11
N GLY A 514 5.40 17.36 -5.99
CA GLY A 514 4.26 16.46 -5.95
C GLY A 514 4.64 14.98 -5.94
N ALA A 515 3.87 14.20 -5.17
CA ALA A 515 3.93 12.75 -5.22
C ALA A 515 3.23 12.22 -6.46
N PRO A 516 3.70 11.12 -7.05
CA PRO A 516 2.88 10.36 -7.97
C PRO A 516 1.63 9.80 -7.29
N PHE A 517 0.59 9.54 -8.08
CA PHE A 517 -0.59 8.79 -7.64
C PHE A 517 -1.08 7.87 -8.76
N ASN A 518 -1.79 6.81 -8.37
CA ASN A 518 -2.35 5.87 -9.32
C ASN A 518 -3.70 6.36 -9.85
N ILE A 519 -4.00 6.05 -11.11
CA ILE A 519 -5.31 6.25 -11.73
C ILE A 519 -5.82 4.87 -12.15
N SER A 520 -6.92 4.44 -11.54
CA SER A 520 -7.56 3.15 -11.78
C SER A 520 -8.96 3.32 -12.37
N ILE A 521 -9.60 2.23 -12.73
CA ILE A 521 -10.98 2.22 -13.23
C ILE A 521 -12.01 1.92 -12.12
N GLY A 522 -11.57 1.88 -10.86
CA GLY A 522 -12.42 1.63 -9.69
C GLY A 522 -12.90 0.18 -9.60
N GLY A 523 -12.40 -0.59 -8.67
CA GLY A 523 -12.92 -1.86 -8.15
C GLY A 523 -13.39 -2.97 -9.10
N ALA A 524 -13.21 -2.83 -10.41
CA ALA A 524 -13.59 -3.84 -11.39
C ALA A 524 -12.36 -4.59 -11.91
N ASP A 525 -12.41 -5.91 -11.87
CA ASP A 525 -11.44 -6.80 -12.49
C ASP A 525 -11.80 -6.98 -13.97
N ARG A 526 -11.20 -6.16 -14.84
CA ARG A 526 -11.49 -6.19 -16.29
C ARG A 526 -10.60 -7.18 -17.03
N ASN A 527 -9.40 -7.42 -16.55
CA ASN A 527 -8.44 -8.35 -17.17
C ASN A 527 -8.70 -9.82 -16.79
N LEU A 528 -9.60 -10.07 -15.83
CA LEU A 528 -10.07 -11.38 -15.37
C LEU A 528 -8.98 -12.19 -14.65
N ASP A 529 -8.23 -11.53 -13.78
CA ASP A 529 -7.19 -12.16 -12.96
C ASP A 529 -7.53 -12.28 -11.47
N ASP A 530 -8.76 -11.92 -11.09
CA ASP A 530 -9.33 -11.85 -9.73
C ASP A 530 -8.91 -10.60 -8.94
N ILE A 531 -8.00 -9.77 -9.46
CA ILE A 531 -7.48 -8.62 -8.73
C ILE A 531 -8.08 -7.31 -9.25
N ALA A 532 -8.75 -6.57 -8.39
CA ALA A 532 -9.39 -5.30 -8.74
C ALA A 532 -8.40 -4.11 -8.77
N ASN A 533 -7.29 -4.24 -9.51
CA ASN A 533 -6.25 -3.23 -9.63
C ASN A 533 -6.17 -2.59 -11.04
N ASP A 534 -7.15 -2.83 -11.89
CA ASP A 534 -7.14 -2.44 -13.28
C ASP A 534 -6.99 -0.94 -13.52
N ARG A 535 -6.24 -0.64 -14.56
CA ARG A 535 -5.99 0.72 -15.04
C ARG A 535 -6.63 0.94 -16.40
N PRO A 536 -7.04 2.18 -16.74
CA PRO A 536 -7.64 2.49 -18.03
C PRO A 536 -6.65 2.36 -19.19
N ILE A 537 -7.17 2.32 -20.42
CA ILE A 537 -6.40 2.63 -21.60
C ILE A 537 -6.33 4.15 -21.70
N PHE A 538 -5.12 4.69 -21.88
CA PHE A 538 -4.88 6.12 -22.08
C PHE A 538 -3.94 6.34 -23.27
N ASN A 539 -4.39 7.11 -24.26
CA ASN A 539 -3.68 7.37 -25.51
C ASN A 539 -3.19 8.83 -25.62
N GLY A 540 -3.03 9.49 -24.47
CA GLY A 540 -2.62 10.88 -24.38
C GLY A 540 -1.20 11.09 -23.83
N ASP A 541 -0.85 12.36 -23.64
CA ASP A 541 0.40 12.73 -22.98
C ASP A 541 0.26 12.56 -21.45
N LEU A 542 1.09 11.69 -20.88
CA LEU A 542 1.13 11.46 -19.42
C LEU A 542 1.45 12.73 -18.62
N ASN A 543 2.11 13.71 -19.21
CA ASN A 543 2.39 14.98 -18.55
C ASN A 543 1.13 15.81 -18.25
N LEU A 544 0.01 15.52 -18.89
CA LEU A 544 -1.28 16.15 -18.60
C LEU A 544 -1.97 15.59 -17.35
N LEU A 545 -1.52 14.43 -16.86
CA LEU A 545 -2.11 13.77 -15.68
C LEU A 545 -1.54 14.38 -14.38
N ARG A 546 -1.79 15.68 -14.20
CA ARG A 546 -1.37 16.43 -13.01
C ARG A 546 -2.57 16.90 -12.22
N SER A 547 -2.41 16.91 -10.89
CA SER A 547 -3.41 17.55 -10.05
C SER A 547 -3.58 19.03 -10.41
N ARG A 548 -4.80 19.48 -10.39
CA ARG A 548 -5.20 20.88 -10.59
C ARG A 548 -5.79 21.45 -9.29
N GLN A 549 -5.87 22.75 -9.17
CA GLN A 549 -6.50 23.41 -8.02
C GLN A 549 -8.03 23.26 -8.12
N PRO A 550 -8.74 23.25 -7.00
CA PRO A 550 -10.21 23.37 -7.02
C PRO A 550 -10.64 24.63 -7.78
N GLY A 551 -11.53 24.45 -8.77
CA GLY A 551 -11.99 25.53 -9.64
C GLY A 551 -11.16 25.78 -10.90
N ASP A 552 -9.98 25.17 -11.04
CA ASP A 552 -9.25 25.20 -12.31
C ASP A 552 -10.01 24.40 -13.38
N PRO A 553 -10.07 24.92 -14.63
CA PRO A 553 -10.74 24.19 -15.70
C PRO A 553 -9.97 22.89 -16.05
N LEU A 554 -10.69 21.81 -16.31
CA LEU A 554 -10.12 20.62 -16.94
C LEU A 554 -10.26 20.78 -18.46
N ASP A 555 -9.18 20.56 -19.20
CA ASP A 555 -9.30 20.36 -20.64
C ASP A 555 -10.06 19.05 -20.90
N GLY A 556 -11.32 19.17 -21.33
CA GLY A 556 -12.20 18.04 -21.58
C GLY A 556 -11.67 17.06 -22.62
N SER A 557 -10.71 17.49 -23.46
CA SER A 557 -10.05 16.62 -24.43
C SER A 557 -9.25 15.50 -23.76
N ILE A 558 -8.77 15.68 -22.53
CA ILE A 558 -8.07 14.65 -21.75
C ILE A 558 -8.97 13.45 -21.52
N LEU A 559 -10.23 13.67 -21.18
CA LEU A 559 -11.18 12.58 -20.91
C LEU A 559 -11.44 11.71 -22.15
N ASN A 560 -11.39 12.31 -23.34
CA ASN A 560 -11.57 11.58 -24.61
C ASN A 560 -10.37 10.67 -24.93
N GLN A 561 -9.24 10.83 -24.24
CA GLN A 561 -8.05 10.01 -24.43
C GLN A 561 -8.07 8.76 -23.53
N PHE A 562 -9.01 8.70 -22.59
CA PHE A 562 -9.25 7.52 -21.79
C PHE A 562 -10.28 6.61 -22.45
N SER A 563 -10.04 5.31 -22.38
CA SER A 563 -11.05 4.30 -22.72
C SER A 563 -11.01 3.14 -21.72
N LEU A 564 -12.18 2.54 -21.54
CA LEU A 564 -12.34 1.37 -20.69
C LEU A 564 -11.78 0.15 -21.43
N PRO A 565 -10.85 -0.63 -20.83
CA PRO A 565 -10.45 -1.92 -21.40
C PRO A 565 -11.67 -2.81 -21.60
N ALA A 566 -11.76 -3.53 -22.70
CA ALA A 566 -12.75 -4.58 -22.85
C ALA A 566 -12.55 -5.67 -21.77
N ILE A 567 -13.61 -6.41 -21.44
CA ILE A 567 -13.48 -7.53 -20.50
C ILE A 567 -12.49 -8.55 -21.07
N GLY A 568 -11.52 -8.97 -20.26
CA GLY A 568 -10.42 -9.81 -20.65
C GLY A 568 -9.21 -9.06 -21.24
N GLN A 569 -9.26 -7.72 -21.29
CA GLN A 569 -8.15 -6.88 -21.73
C GLN A 569 -7.54 -6.09 -20.56
N THR A 570 -6.24 -5.86 -20.66
CA THR A 570 -5.47 -5.06 -19.73
C THR A 570 -5.33 -3.63 -20.25
N GLY A 571 -5.46 -2.62 -19.39
CA GLY A 571 -5.17 -1.24 -19.72
C GLY A 571 -3.67 -1.00 -19.98
N ASN A 572 -3.34 0.15 -20.57
CA ASN A 572 -1.97 0.52 -20.90
C ASN A 572 -1.39 1.63 -20.01
N LEU A 573 -2.21 2.26 -19.15
CA LEU A 573 -1.74 3.35 -18.30
C LEU A 573 -0.69 2.81 -17.30
N PRO A 574 0.51 3.42 -17.24
CA PRO A 574 1.52 3.02 -16.27
C PRO A 574 1.05 3.20 -14.82
N ARG A 575 1.58 2.40 -13.91
CA ARG A 575 1.38 2.60 -12.48
C ARG A 575 1.89 3.99 -12.06
N ASN A 576 1.14 4.66 -11.18
CA ASN A 576 1.49 5.97 -10.63
C ASN A 576 1.74 7.05 -11.72
N ALA A 577 0.93 7.04 -12.78
CA ALA A 577 1.05 7.99 -13.89
C ALA A 577 0.68 9.42 -13.52
N GLY A 578 -0.19 9.62 -12.53
CA GLY A 578 -0.59 10.93 -12.06
C GLY A 578 0.49 11.63 -11.23
N LEU A 579 0.50 12.96 -11.22
CA LEU A 579 1.40 13.79 -10.41
C LEU A 579 0.59 14.73 -9.52
N GLY A 580 0.68 14.55 -8.21
CA GLY A 580 0.02 15.35 -7.20
C GLY A 580 0.62 16.74 -7.01
N PRO A 581 0.02 17.57 -6.15
CA PRO A 581 0.46 18.95 -5.89
C PRO A 581 1.80 18.97 -5.15
N ALA A 582 2.57 20.03 -5.39
CA ALA A 582 3.72 20.34 -4.56
C ALA A 582 3.27 20.79 -3.16
N GLN A 583 4.09 20.54 -2.17
CA GLN A 583 3.83 20.88 -0.78
C GLN A 583 4.83 21.92 -0.28
N PHE A 584 4.34 22.96 0.36
CA PHE A 584 5.16 24.00 0.95
C PHE A 584 4.67 24.30 2.37
N PHE A 585 5.59 24.29 3.32
CA PHE A 585 5.33 24.64 4.72
C PHE A 585 6.32 25.69 5.19
N PHE A 586 5.82 26.68 5.89
CA PHE A 586 6.64 27.67 6.56
C PHE A 586 6.17 27.82 8.00
N ASP A 587 6.97 27.32 8.92
CA ASP A 587 6.77 27.39 10.36
C ASP A 587 7.74 28.41 10.95
N LEU A 588 7.34 29.12 12.01
CA LEU A 588 8.16 30.14 12.66
C LEU A 588 8.02 30.03 14.18
N SER A 589 9.14 30.02 14.89
CA SER A 589 9.16 30.19 16.34
C SER A 589 9.87 31.46 16.71
N VAL A 590 9.26 32.22 17.60
CA VAL A 590 9.82 33.48 18.16
C VAL A 590 9.91 33.34 19.67
N THR A 591 11.10 33.52 20.21
CA THR A 591 11.34 33.42 21.64
C THR A 591 12.18 34.60 22.15
N ARG A 592 11.97 34.96 23.40
CA ARG A 592 12.81 35.97 24.08
C ARG A 592 13.15 35.45 25.48
N GLU A 593 14.40 35.64 25.91
CA GLU A 593 14.83 35.28 27.25
C GLU A 593 14.88 36.54 28.14
N PHE A 594 14.16 36.46 29.26
CA PHE A 594 14.23 37.44 30.32
C PHE A 594 14.92 36.80 31.53
N LYS A 595 16.05 37.38 31.96
CA LYS A 595 16.71 36.99 33.19
C LYS A 595 16.03 37.71 34.34
N LEU A 596 15.27 37.01 35.16
CA LEU A 596 14.62 37.56 36.33
C LEU A 596 15.59 37.69 37.51
N ASN A 597 16.50 36.71 37.66
CA ASN A 597 17.65 36.76 38.55
C ASN A 597 18.74 35.79 38.04
N GLU A 598 19.79 35.55 38.82
CA GLU A 598 20.90 34.65 38.40
C GLU A 598 20.46 33.20 38.18
N ARG A 599 19.39 32.74 38.84
CA ARG A 599 18.90 31.37 38.79
C ARG A 599 17.65 31.19 37.92
N VAL A 600 16.82 32.26 37.80
CA VAL A 600 15.51 32.15 37.16
C VAL A 600 15.50 32.89 35.83
N ARG A 601 15.12 32.21 34.77
CA ARG A 601 14.95 32.75 33.41
C ARG A 601 13.56 32.42 32.90
N LEU A 602 12.90 33.46 32.40
CA LEU A 602 11.57 33.38 31.78
C LEU A 602 11.74 33.44 30.27
N ARG A 603 11.17 32.46 29.55
CA ARG A 603 11.18 32.43 28.08
C ARG A 603 9.77 32.30 27.54
N PRO A 604 9.10 33.36 27.17
CA PRO A 604 7.91 33.28 26.34
C PRO A 604 8.27 32.76 24.95
N VAL A 605 7.40 31.92 24.41
CA VAL A 605 7.53 31.30 23.11
C VAL A 605 6.24 31.49 22.33
N VAL A 606 6.36 31.98 21.11
CA VAL A 606 5.26 32.04 20.15
C VAL A 606 5.65 31.19 18.96
N GLU A 607 4.84 30.14 18.66
CA GLU A 607 5.05 29.26 17.53
C GLU A 607 3.91 29.38 16.54
N PHE A 608 4.26 29.50 15.28
CA PHE A 608 3.35 29.54 14.16
C PHE A 608 3.61 28.31 13.30
N ASP A 609 2.69 27.38 13.24
CA ASP A 609 2.66 26.33 12.21
C ASP A 609 1.94 26.91 10.99
N ASN A 610 2.52 26.75 9.81
CA ASN A 610 1.99 27.29 8.55
C ASN A 610 1.66 28.82 8.67
N ILE A 611 2.66 29.63 8.99
CA ILE A 611 2.48 31.07 9.24
C ILE A 611 1.81 31.83 8.08
N LEU A 612 2.03 31.39 6.84
CA LEU A 612 1.43 31.98 5.65
C LEU A 612 -0.04 31.57 5.47
N ASN A 613 -0.56 30.63 6.27
CA ASN A 613 -1.87 30.02 6.10
C ASN A 613 -2.09 29.50 4.66
N ALA A 614 -1.02 28.99 4.05
CA ALA A 614 -1.09 28.42 2.71
C ALA A 614 -1.91 27.13 2.73
N THR A 615 -2.81 26.96 1.79
CA THR A 615 -3.54 25.70 1.62
C THR A 615 -2.59 24.68 1.00
N VAL A 616 -2.23 23.65 1.77
CA VAL A 616 -1.40 22.56 1.31
C VAL A 616 -2.29 21.38 1.00
N PHE A 617 -2.35 21.01 -0.26
CA PHE A 617 -3.17 19.90 -0.72
C PHE A 617 -2.43 18.56 -0.65
N SER A 618 -3.19 17.49 -0.45
CA SER A 618 -2.75 16.12 -0.51
C SER A 618 -3.62 15.34 -1.48
N PHE A 619 -2.99 14.47 -2.24
CA PHE A 619 -3.65 13.59 -3.21
C PHE A 619 -3.43 12.14 -2.78
N GLY A 620 -4.47 11.31 -2.83
CA GLY A 620 -4.37 9.88 -2.55
C GLY A 620 -4.23 9.07 -3.82
N SER A 621 -5.37 8.62 -4.32
CA SER A 621 -5.53 7.91 -5.59
C SER A 621 -6.66 8.57 -6.37
N GLU A 622 -6.70 8.32 -7.65
CA GLU A 622 -7.76 8.79 -8.53
C GLU A 622 -8.33 7.60 -9.30
N PHE A 623 -9.56 7.67 -9.69
CA PHE A 623 -10.15 6.68 -10.58
C PHE A 623 -11.02 7.36 -11.64
N ILE A 624 -11.06 6.74 -12.81
CA ILE A 624 -11.90 7.15 -13.92
C ILE A 624 -13.24 6.42 -13.82
N ASP A 625 -14.29 7.17 -13.58
CA ASP A 625 -15.66 6.65 -13.62
C ASP A 625 -16.26 6.85 -15.01
N PHE A 626 -16.14 5.82 -15.85
CA PHE A 626 -16.66 5.85 -17.21
C PHE A 626 -18.18 5.99 -17.27
N ASN A 627 -18.91 5.66 -16.20
CA ASN A 627 -20.36 5.88 -16.14
C ASN A 627 -20.69 7.37 -15.97
N SER A 628 -19.84 8.11 -15.28
CA SER A 628 -20.06 9.54 -15.01
C SER A 628 -19.76 10.45 -16.19
N PHE A 629 -18.86 10.06 -17.13
CA PHE A 629 -18.56 10.91 -18.28
C PHE A 629 -18.85 10.27 -19.65
N GLY A 630 -19.36 9.06 -19.66
CA GLY A 630 -19.74 8.33 -20.88
C GLY A 630 -20.91 9.00 -21.65
N PRO A 631 -21.22 8.51 -22.85
CA PRO A 631 -22.26 9.10 -23.72
C PRO A 631 -23.68 9.02 -23.12
N THR A 632 -23.90 8.13 -22.17
CA THR A 632 -25.19 7.93 -21.47
C THR A 632 -25.33 8.79 -20.22
N SER A 633 -24.27 9.48 -19.80
CA SER A 633 -24.27 10.31 -18.59
C SER A 633 -25.09 11.59 -18.80
N SER A 634 -25.80 12.03 -17.77
CA SER A 634 -26.44 13.34 -17.81
C SER A 634 -25.39 14.47 -17.89
N PRO A 635 -25.70 15.61 -18.52
CA PRO A 635 -24.78 16.75 -18.53
C PRO A 635 -24.32 17.18 -17.14
N ALA A 636 -25.22 17.13 -16.15
CA ALA A 636 -24.90 17.48 -14.76
C ALA A 636 -23.92 16.49 -14.13
N THR A 637 -24.12 15.18 -14.32
CA THR A 637 -23.22 14.13 -13.82
C THR A 637 -21.83 14.25 -14.45
N ARG A 638 -21.79 14.48 -15.77
CA ARG A 638 -20.54 14.68 -16.51
C ARG A 638 -19.78 15.92 -15.99
N GLN A 639 -20.49 17.03 -15.77
CA GLN A 639 -19.86 18.24 -15.25
C GLN A 639 -19.31 18.04 -13.84
N ALA A 640 -20.08 17.40 -12.95
CA ALA A 640 -19.62 17.09 -11.60
C ALA A 640 -18.35 16.21 -11.59
N PHE A 641 -18.27 15.24 -12.50
CA PHE A 641 -17.05 14.45 -12.67
C PHE A 641 -15.87 15.30 -13.17
N ILE A 642 -16.08 16.14 -14.19
CA ILE A 642 -15.08 17.06 -14.71
C ILE A 642 -14.56 17.98 -13.60
N ASP A 643 -15.44 18.50 -12.76
CA ASP A 643 -15.07 19.41 -11.67
C ASP A 643 -14.23 18.74 -10.58
N SER A 644 -14.40 17.45 -10.35
CA SER A 644 -13.70 16.67 -9.33
C SER A 644 -12.44 15.93 -9.82
N PHE A 645 -12.37 15.57 -11.09
CA PHE A 645 -11.28 14.76 -11.64
C PHE A 645 -9.92 15.48 -11.54
N LEU A 646 -8.91 14.83 -11.02
CA LEU A 646 -7.56 15.36 -10.72
C LEU A 646 -7.54 16.51 -9.69
N VAL A 647 -8.60 16.72 -8.94
CA VAL A 647 -8.67 17.72 -7.87
C VAL A 647 -8.32 17.07 -6.53
N PRO A 648 -7.35 17.60 -5.77
CA PRO A 648 -7.01 17.05 -4.46
C PRO A 648 -8.19 17.12 -3.49
N THR A 649 -8.47 16.01 -2.82
CA THR A 649 -9.62 15.87 -1.91
C THR A 649 -9.28 16.14 -0.44
N ARG A 650 -8.00 16.29 -0.12
CA ARG A 650 -7.52 16.45 1.26
C ARG A 650 -6.66 17.70 1.38
N THR A 651 -6.86 18.44 2.47
CA THR A 651 -6.00 19.54 2.87
C THR A 651 -5.22 19.16 4.12
N MET A 652 -4.00 19.67 4.22
CA MET A 652 -3.21 19.56 5.44
C MET A 652 -3.61 20.65 6.44
N ARG A 653 -3.01 20.61 7.63
CA ARG A 653 -3.37 21.47 8.76
C ARG A 653 -3.34 22.95 8.38
N PRO A 654 -4.35 23.74 8.75
CA PRO A 654 -4.34 25.18 8.62
C PRO A 654 -3.29 25.80 9.56
N ARG A 655 -3.15 27.12 9.50
CA ARG A 655 -2.30 27.85 10.45
C ARG A 655 -2.75 27.61 11.89
N GLN A 656 -1.77 27.27 12.73
CA GLN A 656 -1.94 27.14 14.17
C GLN A 656 -0.97 28.08 14.87
N ILE A 657 -1.42 28.72 15.95
CA ILE A 657 -0.59 29.56 16.80
C ILE A 657 -0.57 28.93 18.18
N ARG A 658 0.63 28.68 18.68
CA ARG A 658 0.85 28.16 20.03
C ARG A 658 1.58 29.19 20.87
N LEU A 659 1.06 29.44 22.04
CA LEU A 659 1.69 30.31 23.02
C LEU A 659 2.18 29.48 24.19
N GLY A 660 3.40 29.67 24.58
CA GLY A 660 4.01 28.96 25.69
C GLY A 660 4.92 29.86 26.52
N VAL A 661 5.13 29.45 27.75
CA VAL A 661 6.09 30.07 28.66
C VAL A 661 6.94 28.96 29.27
N ARG A 662 8.25 29.12 29.15
CA ARG A 662 9.22 28.24 29.81
C ARG A 662 9.91 28.98 30.93
N LEU A 663 9.92 28.41 32.09
CA LEU A 663 10.63 28.89 33.25
C LEU A 663 11.81 27.92 33.54
N ASP A 664 13.02 28.45 33.47
CA ASP A 664 14.24 27.70 33.85
C ASP A 664 14.73 28.26 35.20
N PHE A 665 14.96 27.40 36.18
CA PHE A 665 15.37 27.74 37.54
C PHE A 665 16.45 26.79 38.06
#